data_311591b915afbd86e06a9dbbed0cc49a
#
_entry.id   311591b915afbd86e06a9dbbed0cc49a
#
_cell.length_a   1.000
_cell.length_b   1.000
_cell.length_c   1.000
_cell.angle_alpha   90.00
_cell.angle_beta   90.00
_cell.angle_gamma   90.00
#
_symmetry.space_group_name_H-M   'P 1'
#
loop_
_entity.id
_entity.type
_entity.pdbx_description
1 polymer ?
#
loop_
_entity_poly.entity_id
_entity_poly.type
_entity_poly.pdbx_seq_one_letter_code
_entity_poly.pdbx_strand_id
1 'polypeptide(L)'
;MRVARPDSAQVETPEGTFRIAPGGLREGMDGDVASVVLVPARGGQQAVVRSVMTRATERFVGTYGEAGPLGAVVPLDVRLKRDFFVLPSDSSPKRLGVAPDDVVVARILEYPSRREAGVVTLERRLGPEVGLNVAIERIIASHGLATEFGERALAEASCVHADVGATLAAQPMREDLRGLCCVTVDPKDARDHDDAVSCARTAEGGFELWVHIADVTQYVGWGSSIDLEARERTCSAYLVDRVLPMLPEALSDDVCSLVPGEDRLAMSVRVELDCEGHVRDARACASAIRSRARLCYDEVDALLEGDELPEGSALAKAGAEVACALRALDELAHLRAKVRARRGAVDFASVEAKVMLDAKGVPTGVRVRRKTRATSLIEEAMLVANEVVAALLAPREELPSAFRVHEQPLAEALMATIPVLREYELLEPGDAEGICAGDPFALQRVLGRVAGTRHEHLVNMLLLRAQRRAVYHPRNDGHYALGADVYCHFTSPIRRYPDVCVHRALKRLLGIPVPEGAGYAEAGSAEPLAGDGDRASALVPAPAPRSMNNRAWKEVARLMPQLCRDCSEREREADAAAHESQKVKMAELMARHVGESFSGIVVGCERYGLFVRLDETCAEGLVPLRALGEEWFAYDEGRMCLTGEATGACWRMGQRIAVEVAACSPAKGQIDLRLAGRRKDR
;
A
#
# COMPACT_ATOMS: atom_id res chain seq x y z
N MET A 1 -4.34 -17.30 13.16
CA MET A 1 -3.57 -18.42 12.54
C MET A 1 -3.03 -17.98 11.21
N ARG A 2 -1.88 -18.51 10.78
CA ARG A 2 -1.33 -18.31 9.42
C ARG A 2 -1.17 -19.67 8.76
N VAL A 3 -1.80 -19.85 7.62
CA VAL A 3 -1.78 -21.09 6.84
C VAL A 3 -1.00 -20.83 5.55
N ALA A 4 0.24 -21.30 5.47
CA ALA A 4 1.02 -21.21 4.24
C ALA A 4 0.58 -22.27 3.21
N ARG A 5 0.24 -23.47 3.70
CA ARG A 5 -0.35 -24.60 2.96
C ARG A 5 -1.19 -25.40 3.96
N PRO A 6 -2.14 -26.22 3.52
CA PRO A 6 -3.00 -27.01 4.41
C PRO A 6 -2.27 -27.93 5.39
N ASP A 7 -1.03 -28.29 5.09
CA ASP A 7 -0.12 -29.10 5.91
C ASP A 7 0.98 -28.27 6.60
N SER A 8 1.01 -26.94 6.39
CA SER A 8 2.00 -26.02 6.94
C SER A 8 1.30 -24.76 7.47
N ALA A 9 0.95 -24.78 8.76
CA ALA A 9 0.30 -23.68 9.44
C ALA A 9 0.99 -23.35 10.77
N GLN A 10 0.84 -22.11 11.21
CA GLN A 10 1.35 -21.60 12.48
C GLN A 10 0.23 -20.84 13.20
N VAL A 11 0.31 -20.78 14.53
CA VAL A 11 -0.57 -19.98 15.38
C VAL A 11 0.27 -19.10 16.29
N GLU A 12 -0.08 -17.83 16.36
CA GLU A 12 0.46 -16.88 17.33
C GLU A 12 -0.42 -16.91 18.57
N THR A 13 0.20 -17.06 19.74
CA THR A 13 -0.46 -17.05 21.04
C THR A 13 0.28 -16.08 21.97
N PRO A 14 -0.29 -15.70 23.12
CA PRO A 14 0.44 -14.92 24.13
C PRO A 14 1.75 -15.59 24.63
N GLU A 15 1.84 -16.93 24.50
CA GLU A 15 3.00 -17.74 24.91
C GLU A 15 4.06 -17.89 23.82
N GLY A 16 3.78 -17.43 22.59
CA GLY A 16 4.68 -17.51 21.45
C GLY A 16 4.03 -18.04 20.17
N THR A 17 4.85 -18.26 19.13
CA THR A 17 4.42 -18.79 17.83
C THR A 17 4.68 -20.30 17.78
N PHE A 18 3.62 -21.08 17.52
CA PHE A 18 3.68 -22.53 17.47
C PHE A 18 3.29 -23.05 16.08
N ARG A 19 4.02 -24.07 15.59
CA ARG A 19 3.59 -24.79 14.40
C ARG A 19 2.36 -25.64 14.72
N ILE A 20 1.43 -25.71 13.75
CA ILE A 20 0.28 -26.61 13.86
C ILE A 20 0.75 -28.05 13.57
N ALA A 21 0.36 -28.98 14.41
CA ALA A 21 0.66 -30.41 14.24
C ALA A 21 0.04 -30.95 12.93
N PRO A 22 0.63 -31.97 12.29
CA PRO A 22 0.03 -32.63 11.12
C PRO A 22 -1.42 -33.07 11.42
N GLY A 23 -2.37 -32.62 10.60
CA GLY A 23 -3.81 -32.84 10.82
C GLY A 23 -4.42 -32.03 11.98
N GLY A 24 -3.62 -31.21 12.66
CA GLY A 24 -4.05 -30.38 13.78
C GLY A 24 -4.76 -29.08 13.39
N LEU A 25 -4.72 -28.69 12.11
CA LEU A 25 -5.43 -27.52 11.57
C LEU A 25 -6.96 -27.69 11.66
N ARG A 26 -7.44 -28.92 11.52
CA ARG A 26 -8.87 -29.32 11.59
C ARG A 26 -9.73 -28.47 10.65
N GLU A 27 -10.57 -27.59 11.23
CA GLU A 27 -11.52 -26.71 10.54
C GLU A 27 -10.95 -25.31 10.33
N GLY A 28 -9.73 -25.05 10.84
CA GLY A 28 -9.12 -23.73 10.78
C GLY A 28 -8.72 -23.34 9.36
N MET A 29 -8.86 -22.08 9.05
CA MET A 29 -8.45 -21.43 7.80
C MET A 29 -7.44 -20.33 8.09
N ASP A 30 -6.83 -19.79 7.04
CA ASP A 30 -5.90 -18.66 7.16
C ASP A 30 -6.61 -17.45 7.74
N GLY A 31 -5.94 -16.73 8.65
CA GLY A 31 -6.50 -15.58 9.35
C GLY A 31 -7.42 -15.90 10.53
N ASP A 32 -7.95 -17.10 10.67
CA ASP A 32 -8.89 -17.45 11.74
C ASP A 32 -8.29 -17.22 13.15
N VAL A 33 -9.12 -16.74 14.07
CA VAL A 33 -8.83 -16.76 15.51
C VAL A 33 -9.37 -18.05 16.10
N ALA A 34 -8.50 -18.86 16.71
CA ALA A 34 -8.86 -20.18 17.18
C ALA A 34 -8.35 -20.46 18.60
N SER A 35 -9.12 -21.26 19.35
CA SER A 35 -8.65 -21.89 20.58
C SER A 35 -7.78 -23.08 20.17
N VAL A 36 -6.56 -23.15 20.71
CA VAL A 36 -5.59 -24.22 20.45
C VAL A 36 -5.16 -24.92 21.71
N VAL A 37 -4.74 -26.18 21.57
CA VAL A 37 -4.11 -26.97 22.63
C VAL A 37 -2.68 -27.26 22.23
N LEU A 38 -1.73 -26.96 23.10
CA LEU A 38 -0.33 -27.30 22.89
C LEU A 38 -0.09 -28.76 23.25
N VAL A 39 0.52 -29.49 22.33
CA VAL A 39 0.86 -30.92 22.49
C VAL A 39 2.37 -31.11 22.37
N PRO A 40 2.98 -32.03 23.14
CA PRO A 40 4.40 -32.33 23.01
C PRO A 40 4.75 -32.88 21.62
N ALA A 41 5.87 -32.44 21.05
CA ALA A 41 6.40 -32.89 19.78
C ALA A 41 7.93 -33.01 19.85
N ARG A 42 8.55 -33.70 18.86
CA ARG A 42 10.02 -33.76 18.75
C ARG A 42 10.54 -32.37 18.48
N GLY A 43 11.28 -31.79 19.43
CA GLY A 43 11.85 -30.44 19.32
C GLY A 43 11.01 -29.32 19.92
N GLY A 44 10.02 -29.62 20.80
CA GLY A 44 9.24 -28.61 21.50
C GLY A 44 7.75 -28.92 21.58
N GLN A 45 6.93 -27.89 21.45
CA GLN A 45 5.46 -28.00 21.45
C GLN A 45 4.91 -27.65 20.08
N GLN A 46 3.81 -28.30 19.71
CA GLN A 46 3.00 -27.97 18.52
C GLN A 46 1.57 -27.67 18.95
N ALA A 47 0.87 -26.89 18.15
CA ALA A 47 -0.51 -26.55 18.42
C ALA A 47 -1.49 -27.44 17.64
N VAL A 48 -2.64 -27.70 18.24
CA VAL A 48 -3.78 -28.36 17.60
C VAL A 48 -5.00 -27.48 17.82
N VAL A 49 -5.69 -27.12 16.74
CA VAL A 49 -6.91 -26.33 16.80
C VAL A 49 -8.00 -27.10 17.53
N ARG A 50 -8.57 -26.51 18.57
CA ARG A 50 -9.69 -27.07 19.32
C ARG A 50 -11.02 -26.62 18.74
N SER A 51 -11.16 -25.31 18.53
CA SER A 51 -12.33 -24.68 17.92
C SER A 51 -11.95 -23.35 17.29
N VAL A 52 -12.62 -22.96 16.23
CA VAL A 52 -12.49 -21.62 15.64
C VAL A 52 -13.43 -20.67 16.34
N MET A 53 -12.90 -19.54 16.80
CA MET A 53 -13.64 -18.51 17.54
C MET A 53 -14.17 -17.42 16.61
N THR A 54 -13.34 -17.01 15.64
CA THR A 54 -13.69 -16.01 14.64
C THR A 54 -13.18 -16.46 13.29
N ARG A 55 -14.02 -16.35 12.27
CA ARG A 55 -13.67 -16.66 10.88
C ARG A 55 -13.13 -15.42 10.20
N ALA A 56 -12.02 -15.58 9.50
CA ALA A 56 -11.44 -14.52 8.66
C ALA A 56 -11.89 -14.65 7.19
N THR A 57 -12.05 -15.87 6.70
CA THR A 57 -12.43 -16.13 5.31
C THR A 57 -13.93 -16.36 5.22
N GLU A 58 -14.68 -15.39 4.73
CA GLU A 58 -16.12 -15.49 4.46
C GLU A 58 -16.42 -15.72 2.97
N ARG A 59 -15.50 -15.30 2.11
CA ARG A 59 -15.59 -15.38 0.65
C ARG A 59 -14.30 -15.92 0.09
N PHE A 60 -14.39 -16.58 -1.05
CA PHE A 60 -13.21 -16.99 -1.81
C PHE A 60 -13.52 -17.05 -3.31
N VAL A 61 -12.45 -17.06 -4.11
CA VAL A 61 -12.54 -17.25 -5.56
C VAL A 61 -12.25 -18.70 -5.89
N GLY A 62 -13.08 -19.29 -6.74
CA GLY A 62 -12.94 -20.67 -7.17
C GLY A 62 -13.46 -20.90 -8.57
N THR A 63 -13.13 -22.05 -9.13
CA THR A 63 -13.65 -22.53 -10.42
C THR A 63 -14.94 -23.33 -10.18
N TYR A 64 -16.00 -22.97 -10.87
CA TYR A 64 -17.27 -23.66 -10.79
C TYR A 64 -17.29 -24.90 -11.68
N GLY A 65 -17.80 -25.98 -11.18
CA GLY A 65 -18.05 -27.21 -11.91
C GLY A 65 -19.37 -27.87 -11.48
N GLU A 66 -19.77 -28.90 -12.18
CA GLU A 66 -20.94 -29.69 -11.83
C GLU A 66 -20.52 -31.05 -11.25
N ALA A 67 -21.04 -31.39 -10.09
CA ALA A 67 -20.83 -32.66 -9.41
C ALA A 67 -22.16 -33.39 -9.20
N GLY A 68 -22.69 -34.02 -10.25
CA GLY A 68 -24.00 -34.61 -10.26
C GLY A 68 -25.10 -33.55 -10.14
N PRO A 69 -26.01 -33.63 -9.11
CA PRO A 69 -27.04 -32.61 -8.90
C PRO A 69 -26.53 -31.35 -8.17
N LEU A 70 -25.28 -31.36 -7.70
CA LEU A 70 -24.67 -30.27 -6.95
C LEU A 70 -23.77 -29.45 -7.87
N GLY A 71 -23.72 -28.12 -7.65
CA GLY A 71 -22.60 -27.32 -8.11
C GLY A 71 -21.40 -27.57 -7.18
N ALA A 72 -20.19 -27.58 -7.74
CA ALA A 72 -18.94 -27.64 -6.97
C ALA A 72 -18.12 -26.39 -7.24
N VAL A 73 -17.52 -25.82 -6.20
CA VAL A 73 -16.58 -24.71 -6.35
C VAL A 73 -15.22 -25.15 -5.78
N VAL A 74 -14.25 -25.26 -6.68
CA VAL A 74 -12.87 -25.60 -6.33
C VAL A 74 -12.11 -24.30 -6.06
N PRO A 75 -11.67 -24.03 -4.81
CA PRO A 75 -10.93 -22.81 -4.49
C PRO A 75 -9.65 -22.68 -5.31
N LEU A 76 -9.38 -21.48 -5.83
CA LEU A 76 -8.11 -21.17 -6.48
C LEU A 76 -6.99 -20.91 -5.48
N ASP A 77 -7.33 -20.57 -4.24
CA ASP A 77 -6.37 -20.44 -3.15
C ASP A 77 -5.95 -21.82 -2.67
N VAL A 78 -4.68 -22.17 -2.91
CA VAL A 78 -4.09 -23.46 -2.49
C VAL A 78 -4.09 -23.69 -0.99
N ARG A 79 -4.32 -22.65 -0.18
CA ARG A 79 -4.45 -22.74 1.29
C ARG A 79 -5.80 -23.35 1.70
N LEU A 80 -6.81 -23.22 0.83
CA LEU A 80 -8.15 -23.78 1.02
C LEU A 80 -8.25 -25.13 0.32
N LYS A 81 -7.87 -26.21 1.01
CA LYS A 81 -7.79 -27.58 0.46
C LYS A 81 -9.11 -28.37 0.58
N ARG A 82 -10.25 -27.74 0.33
CA ARG A 82 -11.54 -28.43 0.44
C ARG A 82 -12.46 -28.00 -0.68
N ASP A 83 -13.22 -28.94 -1.19
CA ASP A 83 -14.29 -28.64 -2.13
C ASP A 83 -15.48 -28.02 -1.38
N PHE A 84 -16.11 -27.10 -2.03
CA PHE A 84 -17.32 -26.46 -1.54
C PHE A 84 -18.43 -26.74 -2.52
N PHE A 85 -19.64 -26.92 -2.01
CA PHE A 85 -20.79 -27.27 -2.84
C PHE A 85 -21.84 -26.17 -2.84
N VAL A 86 -22.47 -26.00 -4.00
CA VAL A 86 -23.66 -25.18 -4.18
C VAL A 86 -24.84 -26.12 -4.18
N LEU A 87 -25.79 -25.89 -3.27
CA LEU A 87 -26.96 -26.76 -3.12
C LEU A 87 -27.88 -26.63 -4.33
N PRO A 88 -28.66 -27.70 -4.70
CA PRO A 88 -29.62 -27.64 -5.81
C PRO A 88 -30.73 -26.61 -5.61
N SER A 89 -31.00 -26.23 -4.35
CA SER A 89 -31.99 -25.20 -3.99
C SER A 89 -31.46 -23.78 -4.20
N ASP A 90 -30.14 -23.60 -4.37
CA ASP A 90 -29.54 -22.28 -4.61
C ASP A 90 -29.68 -21.88 -6.09
N SER A 91 -30.38 -20.78 -6.34
CA SER A 91 -30.59 -20.24 -7.67
C SER A 91 -29.42 -19.37 -8.19
N SER A 92 -28.40 -19.15 -7.40
CA SER A 92 -27.29 -18.24 -7.75
C SER A 92 -26.56 -18.64 -9.05
N PRO A 93 -26.29 -19.92 -9.37
CA PRO A 93 -25.66 -20.29 -10.65
C PRO A 93 -26.51 -19.87 -11.85
N LYS A 94 -27.82 -20.10 -11.79
CA LYS A 94 -28.75 -19.71 -12.87
C LYS A 94 -28.91 -18.21 -12.98
N ARG A 95 -29.06 -17.52 -11.87
CA ARG A 95 -29.20 -16.05 -11.81
C ARG A 95 -27.99 -15.35 -12.40
N LEU A 96 -26.79 -15.86 -12.16
CA LEU A 96 -25.52 -15.29 -12.63
C LEU A 96 -25.09 -15.83 -14.01
N GLY A 97 -25.82 -16.80 -14.57
CA GLY A 97 -25.49 -17.42 -15.85
C GLY A 97 -24.15 -18.14 -15.84
N VAL A 98 -23.81 -18.79 -14.72
CA VAL A 98 -22.52 -19.48 -14.54
C VAL A 98 -22.52 -20.79 -15.32
N ALA A 99 -21.44 -21.04 -16.07
CA ALA A 99 -21.14 -22.25 -16.78
C ALA A 99 -20.00 -23.04 -16.10
N PRO A 100 -19.87 -24.34 -16.33
CA PRO A 100 -18.68 -25.09 -15.92
C PRO A 100 -17.39 -24.41 -16.41
N ASP A 101 -16.35 -24.45 -15.59
CA ASP A 101 -15.06 -23.80 -15.77
C ASP A 101 -15.08 -22.26 -15.67
N ASP A 102 -16.20 -21.66 -15.26
CA ASP A 102 -16.22 -20.25 -14.92
C ASP A 102 -15.56 -20.00 -13.55
N VAL A 103 -14.78 -18.93 -13.47
CA VAL A 103 -14.27 -18.39 -12.21
C VAL A 103 -15.38 -17.58 -11.54
N VAL A 104 -15.61 -17.87 -10.27
CA VAL A 104 -16.70 -17.28 -9.47
C VAL A 104 -16.20 -16.79 -8.11
N VAL A 105 -16.88 -15.80 -7.58
CA VAL A 105 -16.78 -15.43 -6.16
C VAL A 105 -17.86 -16.17 -5.40
N ALA A 106 -17.46 -16.99 -4.44
CA ALA A 106 -18.34 -17.78 -3.61
C ALA A 106 -18.30 -17.28 -2.16
N ARG A 107 -19.48 -17.14 -1.54
CA ARG A 107 -19.63 -16.83 -0.12
C ARG A 107 -19.96 -18.10 0.65
N ILE A 108 -19.22 -18.32 1.75
CA ILE A 108 -19.41 -19.50 2.60
C ILE A 108 -20.68 -19.33 3.44
N LEU A 109 -21.60 -20.27 3.29
CA LEU A 109 -22.82 -20.38 4.11
C LEU A 109 -22.57 -21.33 5.28
N GLU A 110 -21.92 -22.47 4.99
CA GLU A 110 -21.55 -23.46 6.01
C GLU A 110 -20.08 -23.82 5.84
N TYR A 111 -19.34 -23.71 6.94
CA TYR A 111 -17.90 -24.02 6.93
C TYR A 111 -17.67 -25.53 6.91
N PRO A 112 -16.66 -26.00 6.14
CA PRO A 112 -16.35 -27.42 6.07
C PRO A 112 -15.91 -27.96 7.42
N SER A 113 -16.40 -29.14 7.78
CA SER A 113 -16.00 -29.89 8.96
C SER A 113 -15.16 -31.12 8.59
N ARG A 114 -14.76 -31.93 9.56
CA ARG A 114 -14.08 -33.20 9.29
C ARG A 114 -14.92 -34.19 8.48
N ARG A 115 -16.24 -34.09 8.54
CA ARG A 115 -17.18 -35.06 7.97
C ARG A 115 -18.04 -34.49 6.87
N GLU A 116 -18.09 -33.17 6.76
CA GLU A 116 -18.99 -32.45 5.86
C GLU A 116 -18.20 -31.44 5.04
N ALA A 117 -18.49 -31.38 3.76
CA ALA A 117 -17.96 -30.35 2.88
C ALA A 117 -18.62 -29.00 3.16
N GLY A 118 -17.97 -27.92 2.80
CA GLY A 118 -18.52 -26.57 2.94
C GLY A 118 -19.68 -26.33 1.96
N VAL A 119 -20.62 -25.49 2.34
CA VAL A 119 -21.72 -25.02 1.48
C VAL A 119 -21.50 -23.56 1.16
N VAL A 120 -21.66 -23.20 -0.10
CA VAL A 120 -21.49 -21.84 -0.61
C VAL A 120 -22.65 -21.40 -1.48
N THR A 121 -22.82 -20.08 -1.60
CA THR A 121 -23.64 -19.44 -2.63
C THR A 121 -22.75 -18.60 -3.52
N LEU A 122 -23.10 -18.44 -4.80
CA LEU A 122 -22.34 -17.65 -5.73
C LEU A 122 -22.80 -16.18 -5.68
N GLU A 123 -21.86 -15.26 -5.44
CA GLU A 123 -22.14 -13.83 -5.40
C GLU A 123 -21.89 -13.15 -6.75
N ARG A 124 -20.80 -13.55 -7.44
CA ARG A 124 -20.40 -12.94 -8.71
C ARG A 124 -19.76 -13.96 -9.65
N ARG A 125 -20.06 -13.84 -10.94
CA ARG A 125 -19.37 -14.54 -12.02
C ARG A 125 -18.26 -13.64 -12.55
N LEU A 126 -17.03 -14.16 -12.62
CA LEU A 126 -15.85 -13.44 -13.16
C LEU A 126 -15.58 -13.78 -14.62
N GLY A 127 -16.06 -14.94 -15.09
CA GLY A 127 -15.96 -15.43 -16.46
C GLY A 127 -15.09 -16.68 -16.57
N PRO A 128 -14.82 -17.16 -17.80
CA PRO A 128 -14.03 -18.37 -18.02
C PRO A 128 -12.58 -18.20 -17.57
N GLU A 129 -11.95 -19.27 -17.07
CA GLU A 129 -10.60 -19.26 -16.48
C GLU A 129 -9.51 -18.68 -17.39
N VAL A 130 -9.72 -18.65 -18.69
CA VAL A 130 -8.73 -18.28 -19.74
C VAL A 130 -8.78 -16.80 -20.14
N GLY A 131 -9.34 -15.88 -19.33
CA GLY A 131 -9.38 -14.46 -19.65
C GLY A 131 -8.37 -13.63 -18.84
N LEU A 132 -7.59 -12.73 -19.51
CA LEU A 132 -6.61 -11.85 -18.82
C LEU A 132 -7.28 -10.89 -17.82
N ASN A 133 -8.50 -10.44 -18.12
CA ASN A 133 -9.28 -9.61 -17.19
C ASN A 133 -9.71 -10.41 -15.95
N VAL A 134 -9.92 -11.72 -16.08
CA VAL A 134 -10.26 -12.61 -14.96
C VAL A 134 -9.14 -12.69 -13.94
N ALA A 135 -7.87 -12.60 -14.35
CA ALA A 135 -6.74 -12.64 -13.42
C ALA A 135 -6.74 -11.43 -12.48
N ILE A 136 -7.03 -10.23 -12.98
CA ILE A 136 -7.11 -9.02 -12.14
C ILE A 136 -8.35 -9.06 -11.25
N GLU A 137 -9.52 -9.44 -11.78
CA GLU A 137 -10.74 -9.61 -10.99
C GLU A 137 -10.57 -10.66 -9.87
N ARG A 138 -9.84 -11.74 -10.17
CA ARG A 138 -9.47 -12.73 -9.15
C ARG A 138 -8.64 -12.13 -8.05
N ILE A 139 -7.62 -11.32 -8.38
CA ILE A 139 -6.78 -10.62 -7.40
C ILE A 139 -7.63 -9.72 -6.52
N ILE A 140 -8.48 -8.88 -7.13
CA ILE A 140 -9.40 -7.99 -6.40
C ILE A 140 -10.23 -8.78 -5.39
N ALA A 141 -10.85 -9.87 -5.85
CA ALA A 141 -11.72 -10.68 -5.00
C ALA A 141 -10.95 -11.46 -3.92
N SER A 142 -9.73 -11.97 -4.22
CA SER A 142 -8.92 -12.73 -3.25
C SER A 142 -8.37 -11.85 -2.13
N HIS A 143 -8.12 -10.57 -2.41
CA HIS A 143 -7.71 -9.59 -1.41
C HIS A 143 -8.88 -8.84 -0.77
N GLY A 144 -10.12 -9.18 -1.11
CA GLY A 144 -11.33 -8.57 -0.55
C GLY A 144 -11.43 -7.07 -0.81
N LEU A 145 -10.93 -6.61 -1.96
CA LEU A 145 -11.00 -5.20 -2.33
C LEU A 145 -12.39 -4.84 -2.85
N ALA A 146 -12.97 -3.78 -2.30
CA ALA A 146 -14.28 -3.29 -2.73
C ALA A 146 -14.17 -2.52 -4.05
N THR A 147 -14.95 -2.91 -5.04
CA THR A 147 -14.96 -2.31 -6.39
C THR A 147 -16.01 -1.23 -6.57
N GLU A 148 -17.08 -1.25 -5.79
CA GLU A 148 -18.22 -0.35 -5.92
C GLU A 148 -18.52 0.32 -4.58
N PHE A 149 -19.08 1.51 -4.64
CA PHE A 149 -19.63 2.18 -3.47
C PHE A 149 -21.11 1.88 -3.33
N GLY A 150 -21.60 1.82 -2.08
CA GLY A 150 -23.01 1.63 -1.81
C GLY A 150 -23.83 2.87 -2.25
N GLU A 151 -25.09 2.64 -2.60
CA GLU A 151 -26.00 3.69 -3.08
C GLU A 151 -26.10 4.90 -2.13
N ARG A 152 -26.04 4.65 -0.81
CA ARG A 152 -26.12 5.72 0.20
C ARG A 152 -24.87 6.62 0.18
N ALA A 153 -23.69 6.05 0.06
CA ALA A 153 -22.45 6.81 -0.02
C ALA A 153 -22.37 7.60 -1.33
N LEU A 154 -22.82 7.03 -2.45
CA LEU A 154 -22.90 7.72 -3.73
C LEU A 154 -23.93 8.87 -3.69
N ALA A 155 -25.11 8.65 -3.10
CA ALA A 155 -26.13 9.69 -2.93
C ALA A 155 -25.62 10.82 -2.02
N GLU A 156 -24.94 10.52 -0.94
CA GLU A 156 -24.31 11.50 -0.06
C GLU A 156 -23.24 12.29 -0.82
N ALA A 157 -22.34 11.61 -1.56
CA ALA A 157 -21.28 12.24 -2.32
C ALA A 157 -21.80 13.20 -3.39
N SER A 158 -22.92 12.87 -4.06
CA SER A 158 -23.53 13.73 -5.07
C SER A 158 -24.11 15.04 -4.52
N CYS A 159 -24.35 15.12 -3.22
CA CYS A 159 -24.86 16.31 -2.53
C CYS A 159 -23.73 17.22 -1.99
N VAL A 160 -22.48 16.77 -2.05
CA VAL A 160 -21.34 17.54 -1.54
C VAL A 160 -20.90 18.58 -2.58
N HIS A 161 -20.83 19.83 -2.17
CA HIS A 161 -20.37 20.93 -3.00
C HIS A 161 -19.36 21.79 -2.24
N ALA A 162 -18.33 22.24 -2.94
CA ALA A 162 -17.32 23.14 -2.38
C ALA A 162 -17.81 24.59 -2.43
N ASP A 163 -18.42 25.08 -1.35
CA ASP A 163 -18.66 26.52 -1.18
C ASP A 163 -17.61 27.10 -0.23
N VAL A 164 -16.45 27.45 -0.81
CA VAL A 164 -15.32 28.00 -0.06
C VAL A 164 -15.66 29.37 0.54
N GLY A 165 -16.43 30.19 -0.18
CA GLY A 165 -16.83 31.53 0.29
C GLY A 165 -17.72 31.47 1.53
N ALA A 166 -18.77 30.64 1.48
CA ALA A 166 -19.64 30.41 2.64
C ALA A 166 -18.88 29.76 3.81
N THR A 167 -17.96 28.84 3.54
CA THR A 167 -17.15 28.20 4.58
C THR A 167 -16.22 29.19 5.28
N LEU A 168 -15.53 30.06 4.55
CA LEU A 168 -14.70 31.14 5.13
C LEU A 168 -15.54 32.10 6.00
N ALA A 169 -16.75 32.47 5.55
CA ALA A 169 -17.64 33.29 6.33
C ALA A 169 -18.14 32.63 7.62
N ALA A 170 -18.41 31.31 7.56
CA ALA A 170 -18.89 30.51 8.69
C ALA A 170 -17.77 30.10 9.68
N GLN A 171 -16.52 30.02 9.22
CA GLN A 171 -15.35 29.59 10.00
C GLN A 171 -14.28 30.71 10.03
N PRO A 172 -14.43 31.75 10.87
CA PRO A 172 -13.49 32.88 10.92
C PRO A 172 -12.05 32.50 11.32
N MET A 173 -11.87 31.28 11.86
CA MET A 173 -10.54 30.75 12.20
C MET A 173 -9.79 30.17 10.98
N ARG A 174 -10.48 30.00 9.85
CA ARG A 174 -9.90 29.51 8.61
C ARG A 174 -9.17 30.65 7.89
N GLU A 175 -7.93 30.46 7.57
CA GLU A 175 -7.10 31.48 6.93
C GLU A 175 -7.36 31.52 5.42
N ASP A 176 -7.49 32.70 4.85
CA ASP A 176 -7.54 32.88 3.40
C ASP A 176 -6.13 32.99 2.83
N LEU A 177 -5.62 31.90 2.30
CA LEU A 177 -4.29 31.77 1.72
C LEU A 177 -4.32 31.68 0.18
N ARG A 178 -5.42 32.08 -0.48
CA ARG A 178 -5.58 32.03 -1.94
C ARG A 178 -4.61 32.95 -2.70
N GLY A 179 -3.99 33.90 -2.00
CA GLY A 179 -2.94 34.77 -2.53
C GLY A 179 -1.55 34.12 -2.59
N LEU A 180 -1.31 33.03 -1.86
CA LEU A 180 0.00 32.37 -1.89
C LEU A 180 0.25 31.68 -3.23
N CYS A 181 1.52 31.71 -3.66
CA CYS A 181 1.98 30.99 -4.83
C CYS A 181 2.21 29.51 -4.46
N CYS A 182 1.16 28.71 -4.55
CA CYS A 182 1.25 27.27 -4.34
C CYS A 182 0.95 26.48 -5.62
N VAL A 183 1.54 25.29 -5.74
CA VAL A 183 1.39 24.37 -6.87
C VAL A 183 1.25 22.94 -6.41
N THR A 184 0.56 22.10 -7.19
CA THR A 184 0.59 20.64 -7.04
C THR A 184 1.63 20.06 -7.98
N VAL A 185 2.30 18.98 -7.55
CA VAL A 185 3.32 18.27 -8.35
C VAL A 185 3.09 16.77 -8.22
N ASP A 186 2.58 16.15 -9.28
CA ASP A 186 2.07 14.79 -9.26
C ASP A 186 2.51 13.99 -10.49
N PRO A 187 2.27 12.67 -10.54
CA PRO A 187 2.31 11.92 -11.79
C PRO A 187 1.33 12.50 -12.83
N LYS A 188 1.70 12.42 -14.11
CA LYS A 188 0.90 12.99 -15.21
C LYS A 188 -0.56 12.49 -15.24
N ASP A 189 -0.79 11.26 -14.78
CA ASP A 189 -2.08 10.56 -14.77
C ASP A 189 -2.85 10.69 -13.45
N ALA A 190 -2.32 11.38 -12.44
CA ALA A 190 -3.00 11.61 -11.17
C ALA A 190 -4.22 12.55 -11.33
N ARG A 191 -5.28 12.30 -10.56
CA ARG A 191 -6.50 13.13 -10.50
C ARG A 191 -6.80 13.60 -9.08
N ASP A 192 -6.36 12.82 -8.10
CA ASP A 192 -6.50 13.02 -6.67
C ASP A 192 -5.33 13.83 -6.11
N HIS A 193 -5.37 15.16 -6.31
CA HIS A 193 -4.30 16.04 -5.81
C HIS A 193 -4.51 16.31 -4.33
N ASP A 194 -3.86 15.50 -3.49
CA ASP A 194 -3.91 15.61 -2.03
C ASP A 194 -3.16 16.81 -1.50
N ASP A 195 -2.04 17.20 -2.13
CA ASP A 195 -1.10 18.19 -1.60
C ASP A 195 -0.72 19.29 -2.59
N ALA A 196 -0.53 20.48 -2.07
CA ALA A 196 0.08 21.61 -2.75
C ALA A 196 1.17 22.21 -1.87
N VAL A 197 2.21 22.75 -2.50
CA VAL A 197 3.39 23.28 -1.80
C VAL A 197 3.68 24.71 -2.23
N SER A 198 4.20 25.50 -1.28
CA SER A 198 4.75 26.84 -1.51
C SER A 198 6.04 26.97 -0.72
N CYS A 199 7.10 27.45 -1.34
CA CYS A 199 8.37 27.69 -0.66
C CYS A 199 8.98 29.01 -1.09
N ALA A 200 9.47 29.78 -0.11
CA ALA A 200 10.15 31.04 -0.35
C ALA A 200 11.40 31.17 0.54
N ARG A 201 12.39 31.90 0.06
CA ARG A 201 13.51 32.33 0.89
C ARG A 201 13.09 33.48 1.80
N THR A 202 13.50 33.41 3.07
CA THR A 202 13.33 34.54 4.00
C THR A 202 14.46 35.56 3.84
N ALA A 203 14.22 36.79 4.30
CA ALA A 203 15.24 37.85 4.28
C ALA A 203 16.50 37.50 5.08
N GLU A 204 16.39 36.59 6.04
CA GLU A 204 17.46 36.10 6.91
C GLU A 204 18.23 34.91 6.30
N GLY A 205 17.92 34.53 5.06
CA GLY A 205 18.57 33.44 4.34
C GLY A 205 18.02 32.03 4.65
N GLY A 206 17.00 31.91 5.48
CA GLY A 206 16.28 30.68 5.75
C GLY A 206 15.18 30.41 4.72
N PHE A 207 14.20 29.59 5.10
CA PHE A 207 13.08 29.22 4.24
C PHE A 207 11.75 29.34 4.98
N GLU A 208 10.72 29.73 4.28
CA GLU A 208 9.33 29.55 4.66
C GLU A 208 8.70 28.52 3.74
N LEU A 209 8.32 27.37 4.32
CA LEU A 209 7.63 26.29 3.63
C LEU A 209 6.17 26.25 4.06
N TRP A 210 5.26 26.19 3.09
CA TRP A 210 3.86 25.86 3.31
C TRP A 210 3.52 24.56 2.62
N VAL A 211 2.87 23.67 3.35
CA VAL A 211 2.28 22.43 2.84
C VAL A 211 0.79 22.49 3.07
N HIS A 212 0.02 22.39 1.99
CA HIS A 212 -1.43 22.48 2.00
C HIS A 212 -1.99 21.12 1.62
N ILE A 213 -2.82 20.56 2.47
CA ILE A 213 -3.41 19.23 2.27
C ILE A 213 -4.93 19.37 2.15
N ALA A 214 -5.51 18.67 1.19
CA ALA A 214 -6.96 18.64 0.95
C ALA A 214 -7.74 18.41 2.24
N ASP A 215 -8.69 19.29 2.57
CA ASP A 215 -9.48 19.17 3.80
C ASP A 215 -10.67 18.22 3.63
N VAL A 216 -10.37 16.94 3.42
CA VAL A 216 -11.38 15.87 3.26
C VAL A 216 -12.39 15.86 4.42
N THR A 217 -11.92 16.14 5.63
CA THR A 217 -12.75 16.09 6.85
C THR A 217 -13.77 17.23 6.95
N GLN A 218 -13.73 18.20 6.05
CA GLN A 218 -14.79 19.20 5.92
C GLN A 218 -16.03 18.61 5.24
N TYR A 219 -15.84 17.64 4.37
CA TYR A 219 -16.88 17.06 3.54
C TYR A 219 -17.30 15.67 4.04
N VAL A 220 -16.37 14.89 4.60
CA VAL A 220 -16.61 13.55 5.11
C VAL A 220 -16.76 13.59 6.63
N GLY A 221 -18.01 13.73 7.09
CA GLY A 221 -18.34 13.77 8.51
C GLY A 221 -18.18 12.40 9.20
N TRP A 222 -17.80 12.40 10.47
CA TRP A 222 -17.70 11.17 11.26
C TRP A 222 -19.03 10.43 11.29
N GLY A 223 -19.03 9.15 10.90
CA GLY A 223 -20.21 8.28 10.89
C GLY A 223 -21.15 8.49 9.69
N SER A 224 -20.80 9.33 8.72
CA SER A 224 -21.52 9.42 7.46
C SER A 224 -21.40 8.14 6.63
N SER A 225 -22.22 7.94 5.62
CA SER A 225 -22.15 6.76 4.76
C SER A 225 -20.81 6.69 4.02
N ILE A 226 -20.28 7.84 3.59
CA ILE A 226 -18.94 7.93 2.96
C ILE A 226 -17.85 7.56 3.97
N ASP A 227 -17.93 8.07 5.21
CA ASP A 227 -16.94 7.78 6.25
C ASP A 227 -16.91 6.28 6.61
N LEU A 228 -18.08 5.63 6.69
CA LEU A 228 -18.16 4.21 7.00
C LEU A 228 -17.51 3.36 5.91
N GLU A 229 -17.75 3.67 4.64
CA GLU A 229 -17.09 2.99 3.53
C GLU A 229 -15.59 3.28 3.44
N ALA A 230 -15.18 4.53 3.70
CA ALA A 230 -13.77 4.89 3.76
C ALA A 230 -13.03 4.12 4.87
N ARG A 231 -13.68 3.85 6.02
CA ARG A 231 -13.15 3.01 7.11
C ARG A 231 -13.01 1.55 6.68
N GLU A 232 -13.96 1.03 5.91
CA GLU A 232 -13.90 -0.34 5.43
C GLU A 232 -12.79 -0.52 4.39
N ARG A 233 -12.64 0.44 3.49
CA ARG A 233 -11.58 0.45 2.45
C ARG A 233 -10.21 0.76 3.03
N THR A 234 -10.13 1.67 3.99
CA THR A 234 -8.94 2.23 4.68
C THR A 234 -7.93 2.94 3.77
N CYS A 235 -7.77 2.52 2.55
CA CYS A 235 -6.92 3.17 1.55
C CYS A 235 -7.40 2.90 0.11
N SER A 236 -6.95 3.74 -0.82
CA SER A 236 -7.07 3.45 -2.25
C SER A 236 -6.11 2.34 -2.66
N ALA A 237 -6.53 1.44 -3.57
CA ALA A 237 -5.69 0.39 -4.11
C ALA A 237 -5.35 0.68 -5.59
N TYR A 238 -4.05 0.76 -5.89
CA TYR A 238 -3.53 1.12 -7.22
C TYR A 238 -3.11 -0.13 -7.99
N LEU A 239 -4.05 -0.75 -8.70
CA LEU A 239 -3.78 -1.90 -9.53
C LEU A 239 -3.11 -1.47 -10.86
N VAL A 240 -2.63 -2.43 -11.61
CA VAL A 240 -1.93 -2.17 -12.87
C VAL A 240 -2.80 -1.51 -13.94
N ASP A 241 -4.10 -1.80 -13.95
CA ASP A 241 -5.07 -1.36 -14.95
C ASP A 241 -6.09 -0.33 -14.45
N ARG A 242 -6.25 -0.21 -13.13
CA ARG A 242 -7.24 0.69 -12.52
C ARG A 242 -6.88 1.07 -11.09
N VAL A 243 -7.53 2.12 -10.60
CA VAL A 243 -7.50 2.51 -9.19
C VAL A 243 -8.85 2.15 -8.56
N LEU A 244 -8.82 1.56 -7.37
CA LEU A 244 -9.99 1.37 -6.53
C LEU A 244 -9.92 2.43 -5.43
N PRO A 245 -10.66 3.54 -5.54
CA PRO A 245 -10.49 4.69 -4.66
C PRO A 245 -11.10 4.44 -3.27
N MET A 246 -10.53 5.10 -2.25
CA MET A 246 -11.06 5.11 -0.88
C MET A 246 -12.33 5.95 -0.76
N LEU A 247 -12.43 7.03 -1.51
CA LEU A 247 -13.56 7.94 -1.55
C LEU A 247 -14.24 7.90 -2.93
N PRO A 248 -15.56 8.18 -3.03
CA PRO A 248 -16.22 8.34 -4.33
C PRO A 248 -15.54 9.40 -5.20
N GLU A 249 -15.49 9.18 -6.53
CA GLU A 249 -14.80 10.05 -7.49
C GLU A 249 -15.25 11.51 -7.43
N ALA A 250 -16.52 11.78 -7.10
CA ALA A 250 -17.03 13.13 -6.91
C ALA A 250 -16.30 13.90 -5.80
N LEU A 251 -15.71 13.21 -4.82
CA LEU A 251 -14.86 13.81 -3.80
C LEU A 251 -13.38 13.72 -4.15
N SER A 252 -12.90 12.53 -4.53
CA SER A 252 -11.46 12.32 -4.75
C SER A 252 -10.91 13.10 -5.92
N ASP A 253 -11.66 13.19 -7.02
CA ASP A 253 -11.18 13.77 -8.28
C ASP A 253 -11.63 15.21 -8.48
N ASP A 254 -12.61 15.70 -7.67
CA ASP A 254 -13.18 17.05 -7.79
C ASP A 254 -13.12 17.81 -6.46
N VAL A 255 -14.15 17.65 -5.59
CA VAL A 255 -14.39 18.56 -4.44
C VAL A 255 -13.20 18.65 -3.49
N CYS A 256 -12.51 17.52 -3.22
CA CYS A 256 -11.34 17.47 -2.35
C CYS A 256 -10.04 17.78 -3.11
N SER A 257 -9.94 17.43 -4.39
CA SER A 257 -8.71 17.55 -5.17
C SER A 257 -8.29 19.02 -5.33
N LEU A 258 -7.02 19.32 -5.06
CA LEU A 258 -6.46 20.69 -5.13
C LEU A 258 -6.18 21.10 -6.59
N VAL A 259 -7.22 21.06 -7.42
CA VAL A 259 -7.12 21.39 -8.85
C VAL A 259 -6.72 22.85 -9.09
N PRO A 260 -5.96 23.16 -10.15
CA PRO A 260 -5.45 24.51 -10.38
C PRO A 260 -6.55 25.48 -10.77
N GLY A 261 -6.43 26.71 -10.27
CA GLY A 261 -7.34 27.83 -10.58
C GLY A 261 -8.64 27.85 -9.77
N GLU A 262 -8.94 26.78 -9.03
CA GLU A 262 -10.14 26.64 -8.21
C GLU A 262 -9.84 26.93 -6.74
N ASP A 263 -10.83 27.53 -6.04
CA ASP A 263 -10.76 27.70 -4.59
C ASP A 263 -10.99 26.35 -3.92
N ARG A 264 -10.11 25.94 -3.03
CA ARG A 264 -10.19 24.67 -2.31
C ARG A 264 -9.91 24.86 -0.83
N LEU A 265 -10.59 24.05 -0.02
CA LEU A 265 -10.35 24.00 1.43
C LEU A 265 -9.18 23.09 1.73
N ALA A 266 -8.29 23.56 2.59
CA ALA A 266 -7.11 22.81 2.96
C ALA A 266 -6.86 22.84 4.48
N MET A 267 -6.12 21.87 4.98
CA MET A 267 -5.37 21.92 6.23
C MET A 267 -3.94 22.26 5.88
N SER A 268 -3.42 23.35 6.40
CA SER A 268 -2.12 23.88 6.01
C SER A 268 -1.13 23.84 7.17
N VAL A 269 0.11 23.52 6.86
CA VAL A 269 1.24 23.57 7.79
C VAL A 269 2.24 24.60 7.27
N ARG A 270 2.52 25.60 8.09
CA ARG A 270 3.60 26.58 7.87
C ARG A 270 4.81 26.16 8.66
N VAL A 271 5.96 26.16 8.03
CA VAL A 271 7.23 25.82 8.67
C VAL A 271 8.27 26.88 8.34
N GLU A 272 8.85 27.47 9.36
CA GLU A 272 10.02 28.33 9.22
C GLU A 272 11.28 27.51 9.48
N LEU A 273 12.23 27.55 8.54
CA LEU A 273 13.46 26.81 8.63
C LEU A 273 14.65 27.76 8.47
N ASP A 274 15.75 27.41 9.14
CA ASP A 274 17.00 28.15 8.99
C ASP A 274 17.73 27.80 7.68
N CYS A 275 18.89 28.44 7.46
CA CYS A 275 19.72 28.20 6.28
C CYS A 275 20.37 26.81 6.23
N GLU A 276 20.30 26.01 7.30
CA GLU A 276 20.77 24.62 7.36
C GLU A 276 19.59 23.61 7.24
N GLY A 277 18.36 24.11 7.14
CA GLY A 277 17.17 23.28 7.02
C GLY A 277 16.58 22.77 8.34
N HIS A 278 17.00 23.31 9.50
CA HIS A 278 16.38 22.98 10.78
C HIS A 278 15.09 23.79 11.00
N VAL A 279 14.07 23.13 11.50
CA VAL A 279 12.80 23.77 11.85
C VAL A 279 13.02 24.73 13.04
N ARG A 280 12.63 25.99 12.88
CA ARG A 280 12.68 27.05 13.90
C ARG A 280 11.32 27.28 14.51
N ASP A 281 10.30 27.36 13.69
CA ASP A 281 8.90 27.51 14.11
C ASP A 281 8.00 26.76 13.16
N ALA A 282 6.87 26.27 13.67
CA ALA A 282 5.86 25.62 12.84
C ALA A 282 4.46 25.77 13.44
N ARG A 283 3.48 25.94 12.59
CA ARG A 283 2.07 25.97 12.96
C ARG A 283 1.20 25.30 11.93
N ALA A 284 0.03 24.84 12.37
CA ALA A 284 -1.00 24.31 11.51
C ALA A 284 -2.24 25.18 11.57
N CYS A 285 -2.98 25.28 10.47
CA CYS A 285 -4.26 25.98 10.40
C CYS A 285 -5.18 25.33 9.36
N ALA A 286 -6.49 25.55 9.48
CA ALA A 286 -7.38 25.35 8.36
C ALA A 286 -7.31 26.56 7.45
N SER A 287 -7.35 26.34 6.15
CA SER A 287 -7.17 27.40 5.15
C SER A 287 -8.07 27.24 3.93
N ALA A 288 -8.12 28.27 3.11
CA ALA A 288 -8.58 28.22 1.74
C ALA A 288 -7.40 28.60 0.83
N ILE A 289 -7.17 27.83 -0.20
CA ILE A 289 -6.07 28.03 -1.16
C ILE A 289 -6.59 28.05 -2.60
N ARG A 290 -5.72 28.51 -3.51
CA ARG A 290 -5.93 28.40 -4.96
C ARG A 290 -4.59 28.00 -5.60
N SER A 291 -4.49 26.76 -6.04
CA SER A 291 -3.29 26.29 -6.74
C SER A 291 -3.08 27.05 -8.05
N ARG A 292 -1.86 27.51 -8.31
CA ARG A 292 -1.48 28.24 -9.53
C ARG A 292 -1.34 27.32 -10.73
N ALA A 293 -0.86 26.11 -10.52
CA ALA A 293 -0.62 25.15 -11.59
C ALA A 293 -0.61 23.73 -11.06
N ARG A 294 -1.03 22.79 -11.91
CA ARG A 294 -0.77 21.37 -11.75
C ARG A 294 0.45 21.03 -12.59
N LEU A 295 1.52 20.63 -11.93
CA LEU A 295 2.79 20.28 -12.55
C LEU A 295 2.99 18.76 -12.53
N CYS A 296 3.75 18.23 -13.46
CA CYS A 296 4.20 16.85 -13.39
C CYS A 296 5.68 16.77 -13.01
N TYR A 297 6.11 15.63 -12.43
CA TYR A 297 7.50 15.42 -12.03
C TYR A 297 8.48 15.65 -13.17
N ASP A 298 8.17 15.21 -14.37
CA ASP A 298 9.05 15.36 -15.56
C ASP A 298 9.32 16.86 -15.91
N GLU A 299 8.29 17.74 -15.76
CA GLU A 299 8.45 19.18 -16.00
C GLU A 299 9.33 19.84 -14.91
N VAL A 300 9.15 19.40 -13.66
CA VAL A 300 9.93 19.93 -12.53
C VAL A 300 11.38 19.45 -12.61
N ASP A 301 11.62 18.19 -12.96
CA ASP A 301 12.97 17.66 -13.17
C ASP A 301 13.67 18.43 -14.31
N ALA A 302 13.02 18.66 -15.45
CA ALA A 302 13.57 19.46 -16.54
C ALA A 302 13.97 20.88 -16.09
N LEU A 303 13.12 21.55 -15.29
CA LEU A 303 13.47 22.87 -14.72
C LEU A 303 14.72 22.81 -13.85
N LEU A 304 14.82 21.77 -12.99
CA LEU A 304 15.92 21.64 -12.01
C LEU A 304 17.23 21.20 -12.65
N GLU A 305 17.17 20.47 -13.76
CA GLU A 305 18.32 20.04 -14.56
C GLU A 305 18.81 21.15 -15.52
N GLY A 306 17.98 22.15 -15.73
CA GLY A 306 18.28 23.27 -16.65
C GLY A 306 17.99 22.97 -18.11
N ASP A 307 17.16 21.95 -18.34
CA ASP A 307 16.69 21.57 -19.67
C ASP A 307 15.62 22.52 -20.21
N GLU A 308 15.42 22.52 -21.51
CA GLU A 308 14.31 23.26 -22.14
C GLU A 308 12.97 22.64 -21.74
N LEU A 309 12.07 23.48 -21.22
CA LEU A 309 10.71 23.05 -20.90
C LEU A 309 9.94 22.73 -22.20
N PRO A 310 9.15 21.66 -22.23
CA PRO A 310 8.28 21.36 -23.35
C PRO A 310 7.39 22.55 -23.71
N GLU A 311 7.24 22.86 -25.00
CA GLU A 311 6.39 23.94 -25.45
C GLU A 311 4.94 23.75 -24.97
N GLY A 312 4.38 24.79 -24.33
CA GLY A 312 3.03 24.74 -23.78
C GLY A 312 2.89 24.00 -22.46
N SER A 313 4.01 23.59 -21.80
CA SER A 313 3.98 22.95 -20.46
C SER A 313 3.26 23.83 -19.42
N ALA A 314 2.69 23.20 -18.39
CA ALA A 314 2.02 23.89 -17.31
C ALA A 314 3.01 24.79 -16.55
N LEU A 315 4.24 24.34 -16.37
CA LEU A 315 5.29 25.09 -15.68
C LEU A 315 5.71 26.35 -16.48
N ALA A 316 5.84 26.27 -17.80
CA ALA A 316 6.13 27.43 -18.62
C ALA A 316 5.03 28.52 -18.53
N LYS A 317 3.77 28.12 -18.40
CA LYS A 317 2.62 29.01 -18.22
C LYS A 317 2.53 29.59 -16.82
N ALA A 318 2.97 28.84 -15.80
CA ALA A 318 2.91 29.25 -14.39
C ALA A 318 3.87 30.41 -14.04
N GLY A 319 4.90 30.61 -14.84
CA GLY A 319 5.79 31.77 -14.77
C GLY A 319 6.95 31.68 -13.79
N ALA A 320 7.72 32.77 -13.72
CA ALA A 320 9.00 32.80 -12.98
C ALA A 320 8.84 32.64 -11.45
N GLU A 321 7.72 33.10 -10.87
CA GLU A 321 7.44 32.96 -9.43
C GLU A 321 7.40 31.49 -9.00
N VAL A 322 6.68 30.66 -9.76
CA VAL A 322 6.61 29.22 -9.51
C VAL A 322 7.98 28.57 -9.69
N ALA A 323 8.72 28.92 -10.73
CA ALA A 323 10.07 28.38 -10.95
C ALA A 323 11.02 28.75 -9.80
N CYS A 324 10.93 29.96 -9.24
CA CYS A 324 11.71 30.38 -8.07
C CYS A 324 11.31 29.57 -6.83
N ALA A 325 10.01 29.37 -6.59
CA ALA A 325 9.54 28.58 -5.45
C ALA A 325 10.02 27.11 -5.53
N LEU A 326 9.99 26.48 -6.70
CA LEU A 326 10.49 25.12 -6.90
C LEU A 326 12.00 24.99 -6.68
N ARG A 327 12.80 25.98 -7.14
CA ARG A 327 14.25 25.98 -6.87
C ARG A 327 14.55 26.17 -5.37
N ALA A 328 13.82 27.04 -4.68
CA ALA A 328 13.95 27.19 -3.23
C ALA A 328 13.57 25.90 -2.50
N LEU A 329 12.53 25.21 -2.95
CA LEU A 329 12.09 23.92 -2.39
C LEU A 329 13.11 22.81 -2.63
N ASP A 330 13.72 22.73 -3.83
CA ASP A 330 14.76 21.76 -4.13
C ASP A 330 16.00 21.95 -3.24
N GLU A 331 16.41 23.20 -3.04
CA GLU A 331 17.51 23.51 -2.14
C GLU A 331 17.19 23.12 -0.69
N LEU A 332 15.98 23.45 -0.22
CA LEU A 332 15.50 23.04 1.10
C LEU A 332 15.46 21.52 1.23
N ALA A 333 14.99 20.80 0.21
CA ALA A 333 14.93 19.34 0.22
C ALA A 333 16.31 18.70 0.40
N HIS A 334 17.33 19.22 -0.27
CA HIS A 334 18.72 18.78 -0.09
C HIS A 334 19.25 19.01 1.35
N LEU A 335 18.87 20.13 1.97
CA LEU A 335 19.23 20.42 3.35
C LEU A 335 18.50 19.47 4.33
N ARG A 336 17.21 19.26 4.11
CA ARG A 336 16.39 18.36 4.93
C ARG A 336 16.87 16.91 4.87
N ALA A 337 17.22 16.41 3.69
CA ALA A 337 17.81 15.08 3.53
C ALA A 337 19.10 14.93 4.36
N LYS A 338 19.97 15.97 4.38
CA LYS A 338 21.16 15.97 5.23
C LYS A 338 20.82 15.98 6.73
N VAL A 339 19.82 16.78 7.15
CA VAL A 339 19.34 16.81 8.54
C VAL A 339 18.83 15.41 8.95
N ARG A 340 18.01 14.76 8.10
CA ARG A 340 17.52 13.39 8.36
C ARG A 340 18.67 12.38 8.45
N ALA A 341 19.62 12.43 7.53
CA ALA A 341 20.78 11.53 7.55
C ALA A 341 21.59 11.68 8.85
N ARG A 342 21.81 12.93 9.33
CA ARG A 342 22.54 13.21 10.58
C ARG A 342 21.83 12.68 11.83
N ARG A 343 20.52 12.52 11.82
CA ARG A 343 19.75 11.93 12.93
C ARG A 343 19.53 10.42 12.80
N GLY A 344 20.10 9.79 11.76
CA GLY A 344 20.09 8.34 11.60
C GLY A 344 18.99 7.80 10.66
N ALA A 345 18.40 8.62 9.80
CA ALA A 345 17.49 8.10 8.76
C ALA A 345 18.22 7.15 7.81
N VAL A 346 17.62 6.03 7.49
CA VAL A 346 18.17 5.01 6.58
C VAL A 346 17.38 5.03 5.27
N ASP A 347 17.98 5.58 4.22
CA ASP A 347 17.36 5.64 2.89
C ASP A 347 17.78 4.42 2.06
N PHE A 348 16.82 3.62 1.64
CA PHE A 348 17.04 2.49 0.75
C PHE A 348 16.77 2.89 -0.70
N ALA A 349 17.71 2.58 -1.59
CA ALA A 349 17.49 2.79 -3.01
C ALA A 349 16.41 1.80 -3.50
N SER A 350 15.31 2.33 -4.02
CA SER A 350 14.23 1.55 -4.61
C SER A 350 14.15 1.81 -6.12
N VAL A 351 13.87 0.76 -6.86
CA VAL A 351 13.60 0.82 -8.30
C VAL A 351 12.24 0.18 -8.52
N GLU A 352 11.28 0.97 -8.97
CA GLU A 352 9.95 0.46 -9.33
C GLU A 352 9.83 0.27 -10.83
N ALA A 353 9.34 -0.89 -11.23
CA ALA A 353 8.99 -1.17 -12.61
C ALA A 353 7.46 -1.16 -12.75
N LYS A 354 6.93 -0.22 -13.51
CA LYS A 354 5.49 -0.14 -13.82
C LYS A 354 5.26 -0.62 -15.24
N VAL A 355 4.40 -1.62 -15.41
CA VAL A 355 3.98 -2.08 -16.74
C VAL A 355 3.07 -1.03 -17.36
N MET A 356 3.37 -0.64 -18.59
CA MET A 356 2.57 0.29 -19.37
C MET A 356 1.52 -0.48 -20.17
N LEU A 357 0.28 -0.02 -20.13
CA LEU A 357 -0.84 -0.62 -20.83
C LEU A 357 -1.34 0.31 -21.94
N ASP A 358 -1.86 -0.28 -23.01
CA ASP A 358 -2.66 0.46 -23.98
C ASP A 358 -4.12 0.66 -23.51
N ALA A 359 -4.92 1.34 -24.33
CA ALA A 359 -6.34 1.58 -24.03
C ALA A 359 -7.19 0.28 -23.89
N LYS A 360 -6.68 -0.86 -24.34
CA LYS A 360 -7.34 -2.17 -24.20
C LYS A 360 -6.81 -2.98 -23.01
N GLY A 361 -5.92 -2.40 -22.21
CA GLY A 361 -5.29 -3.07 -21.06
C GLY A 361 -4.20 -4.08 -21.46
N VAL A 362 -3.67 -4.00 -22.70
CA VAL A 362 -2.61 -4.87 -23.18
C VAL A 362 -1.25 -4.24 -22.84
N PRO A 363 -0.30 -5.00 -22.25
CA PRO A 363 1.00 -4.46 -21.90
C PRO A 363 1.82 -4.09 -23.14
N THR A 364 2.37 -2.87 -23.15
CA THR A 364 3.17 -2.31 -24.26
C THR A 364 4.65 -2.18 -23.93
N GLY A 365 5.01 -2.17 -22.65
CA GLY A 365 6.39 -2.03 -22.19
C GLY A 365 6.47 -1.83 -20.69
N VAL A 366 7.66 -1.50 -20.21
CA VAL A 366 7.94 -1.24 -18.81
C VAL A 366 8.55 0.14 -18.65
N ARG A 367 8.03 0.93 -17.73
CA ARG A 367 8.66 2.18 -17.29
C ARG A 367 9.33 1.93 -15.96
N VAL A 368 10.65 2.09 -15.93
CA VAL A 368 11.41 2.03 -14.67
C VAL A 368 11.42 3.41 -14.05
N ARG A 369 10.89 3.52 -12.84
CA ARG A 369 10.89 4.73 -12.03
C ARG A 369 12.04 4.66 -11.03
N ARG A 370 12.81 5.73 -10.99
CA ARG A 370 13.82 5.98 -9.96
C ARG A 370 13.44 7.25 -9.21
N LYS A 371 13.94 7.42 -8.01
CA LYS A 371 13.83 8.65 -7.25
C LYS A 371 14.52 9.77 -8.03
N THR A 372 13.80 10.85 -8.34
CA THR A 372 14.30 12.04 -9.04
C THR A 372 14.39 13.22 -8.09
N ARG A 373 14.92 14.36 -8.56
CA ARG A 373 14.94 15.61 -7.78
C ARG A 373 13.52 16.08 -7.48
N ALA A 374 12.63 16.05 -8.48
CA ALA A 374 11.24 16.44 -8.34
C ALA A 374 10.47 15.57 -7.32
N THR A 375 10.67 14.25 -7.35
CA THR A 375 10.04 13.37 -6.33
C THR A 375 10.62 13.60 -4.94
N SER A 376 11.93 13.86 -4.84
CA SER A 376 12.62 14.11 -3.56
C SER A 376 12.16 15.39 -2.88
N LEU A 377 11.94 16.47 -3.66
CA LEU A 377 11.52 17.75 -3.07
C LEU A 377 10.10 17.67 -2.47
N ILE A 378 9.17 16.98 -3.13
CA ILE A 378 7.81 16.75 -2.59
C ILE A 378 7.88 15.82 -1.38
N GLU A 379 8.63 14.72 -1.46
CA GLU A 379 8.81 13.80 -0.34
C GLU A 379 9.31 14.51 0.91
N GLU A 380 10.37 15.34 0.82
CA GLU A 380 10.92 16.06 1.97
C GLU A 380 9.93 17.08 2.55
N ALA A 381 9.16 17.78 1.70
CA ALA A 381 8.09 18.67 2.17
C ALA A 381 7.01 17.90 2.95
N MET A 382 6.58 16.74 2.43
CA MET A 382 5.59 15.89 3.08
C MET A 382 6.12 15.31 4.40
N LEU A 383 7.39 14.88 4.44
CA LEU A 383 8.03 14.38 5.66
C LEU A 383 8.03 15.44 6.76
N VAL A 384 8.43 16.69 6.43
CA VAL A 384 8.41 17.81 7.40
C VAL A 384 7.00 18.08 7.92
N ALA A 385 5.98 18.13 7.03
CA ALA A 385 4.61 18.37 7.44
C ALA A 385 4.08 17.25 8.35
N ASN A 386 4.37 15.99 8.02
CA ASN A 386 4.00 14.83 8.83
C ASN A 386 4.65 14.87 10.22
N GLU A 387 5.93 15.20 10.30
CA GLU A 387 6.67 15.35 11.57
C GLU A 387 6.10 16.49 12.43
N VAL A 388 5.82 17.65 11.84
CA VAL A 388 5.23 18.80 12.55
C VAL A 388 3.87 18.45 13.13
N VAL A 389 2.98 17.86 12.34
CA VAL A 389 1.65 17.47 12.81
C VAL A 389 1.74 16.40 13.88
N ALA A 390 2.61 15.41 13.72
CA ALA A 390 2.86 14.40 14.74
C ALA A 390 3.37 15.03 16.06
N ALA A 391 4.27 16.00 15.99
CA ALA A 391 4.79 16.71 17.17
C ALA A 391 3.71 17.55 17.89
N LEU A 392 2.74 18.09 17.16
CA LEU A 392 1.60 18.80 17.75
C LEU A 392 0.64 17.84 18.48
N LEU A 393 0.45 16.61 17.96
CA LEU A 393 -0.53 15.65 18.47
C LEU A 393 0.06 14.70 19.53
N ALA A 394 1.32 14.29 19.44
CA ALA A 394 1.93 13.30 20.32
C ALA A 394 1.86 13.64 21.82
N PRO A 395 2.01 14.93 22.26
CA PRO A 395 1.87 15.29 23.66
C PRO A 395 0.42 15.30 24.17
N ARG A 396 -0.56 15.03 23.32
CA ARG A 396 -1.99 15.16 23.59
C ARG A 396 -2.67 13.79 23.62
N GLU A 397 -2.38 12.99 24.64
CA GLU A 397 -2.93 11.63 24.77
C GLU A 397 -4.47 11.58 24.77
N GLU A 398 -5.14 12.69 25.12
CA GLU A 398 -6.59 12.84 25.07
C GLU A 398 -7.16 12.98 23.65
N LEU A 399 -6.31 13.24 22.65
CA LEU A 399 -6.71 13.33 21.25
C LEU A 399 -6.46 12.00 20.55
N PRO A 400 -7.54 11.27 20.18
CA PRO A 400 -7.37 10.01 19.44
C PRO A 400 -6.80 10.28 18.07
N SER A 401 -5.63 9.74 17.78
CA SER A 401 -4.92 9.91 16.52
C SER A 401 -4.24 8.62 16.07
N ALA A 402 -3.85 8.54 14.81
CA ALA A 402 -3.10 7.43 14.24
C ALA A 402 -1.66 7.86 13.95
N PHE A 403 -0.69 7.25 14.62
CA PHE A 403 0.74 7.46 14.35
C PHE A 403 1.26 6.36 13.43
N ARG A 404 2.25 6.68 12.61
CA ARG A 404 2.97 5.71 11.77
C ARG A 404 4.23 5.27 12.51
N VAL A 405 4.20 4.09 13.07
CA VAL A 405 5.27 3.54 13.89
C VAL A 405 6.10 2.56 13.08
N HIS A 406 7.42 2.71 13.16
CA HIS A 406 8.38 1.78 12.59
C HIS A 406 9.42 1.40 13.65
N GLU A 407 9.25 0.21 14.20
CA GLU A 407 10.14 -0.29 15.24
C GLU A 407 11.53 -0.65 14.69
N GLN A 408 12.51 -0.66 15.57
CA GLN A 408 13.86 -1.12 15.25
C GLN A 408 13.84 -2.57 14.73
N PRO A 409 14.67 -2.90 13.73
CA PRO A 409 14.80 -4.27 13.23
C PRO A 409 15.21 -5.25 14.32
N LEU A 410 14.76 -6.51 14.22
CA LEU A 410 15.20 -7.56 15.13
C LEU A 410 16.69 -7.87 14.90
N ALA A 411 17.46 -7.99 15.98
CA ALA A 411 18.89 -8.33 15.91
C ALA A 411 19.15 -9.63 15.12
N GLU A 412 18.28 -10.63 15.26
CA GLU A 412 18.38 -11.90 14.53
C GLU A 412 18.25 -11.72 13.01
N ALA A 413 17.33 -10.85 12.58
CA ALA A 413 17.14 -10.56 11.16
C ALA A 413 18.35 -9.81 10.57
N LEU A 414 18.95 -8.90 11.32
CA LEU A 414 20.16 -8.18 10.92
C LEU A 414 21.38 -9.13 10.94
N MET A 415 21.53 -9.98 11.96
CA MET A 415 22.60 -10.97 12.02
C MET A 415 22.60 -11.92 10.82
N ALA A 416 21.43 -12.29 10.32
CA ALA A 416 21.28 -13.13 9.14
C ALA A 416 21.86 -12.49 7.86
N THR A 417 22.05 -11.18 7.81
CA THR A 417 22.65 -10.49 6.66
C THR A 417 24.18 -10.54 6.65
N ILE A 418 24.81 -10.68 7.82
CA ILE A 418 26.27 -10.56 8.01
C ILE A 418 27.08 -11.57 7.18
N PRO A 419 26.70 -12.88 7.10
CA PRO A 419 27.48 -13.84 6.30
C PRO A 419 27.57 -13.43 4.82
N VAL A 420 26.46 -12.96 4.24
CA VAL A 420 26.42 -12.51 2.85
C VAL A 420 27.28 -11.25 2.65
N LEU A 421 27.16 -10.26 3.54
CA LEU A 421 27.95 -9.03 3.47
C LEU A 421 29.45 -9.29 3.61
N ARG A 422 29.85 -10.26 4.44
CA ARG A 422 31.27 -10.70 4.59
C ARG A 422 31.78 -11.40 3.34
N GLU A 423 30.99 -12.24 2.73
CA GLU A 423 31.39 -12.99 1.53
C GLU A 423 31.72 -12.05 0.36
N TYR A 424 31.06 -10.91 0.29
CA TYR A 424 31.33 -9.87 -0.71
C TYR A 424 32.31 -8.80 -0.25
N GLU A 425 32.95 -8.99 0.92
CA GLU A 425 33.95 -8.05 1.49
C GLU A 425 33.38 -6.60 1.65
N LEU A 426 32.10 -6.50 2.04
CA LEU A 426 31.40 -5.20 2.14
C LEU A 426 31.39 -4.61 3.54
N LEU A 427 31.96 -5.32 4.53
CA LEU A 427 32.02 -4.88 5.93
C LEU A 427 33.42 -4.38 6.30
N GLU A 428 33.49 -3.26 6.97
CA GLU A 428 34.67 -2.75 7.67
C GLU A 428 34.62 -3.15 9.16
N PRO A 429 35.80 -3.02 9.90
CA PRO A 429 35.82 -3.26 11.34
C PRO A 429 34.74 -2.44 12.08
N GLY A 430 33.96 -3.13 12.91
CA GLY A 430 32.85 -2.52 13.69
C GLY A 430 31.52 -2.48 12.98
N ASP A 431 31.43 -2.65 11.65
CA ASP A 431 30.14 -2.59 10.94
C ASP A 431 29.23 -3.76 11.34
N ALA A 432 29.80 -4.98 11.46
CA ALA A 432 28.99 -6.14 11.84
C ALA A 432 28.35 -5.98 13.23
N GLU A 433 29.08 -5.45 14.18
CA GLU A 433 28.59 -5.18 15.54
C GLU A 433 27.52 -4.08 15.52
N GLY A 434 27.80 -2.98 14.80
CA GLY A 434 26.83 -1.89 14.65
C GLY A 434 25.54 -2.34 13.96
N ILE A 435 25.63 -3.11 12.87
CA ILE A 435 24.45 -3.67 12.19
C ILE A 435 23.67 -4.56 13.15
N CYS A 436 24.32 -5.50 13.84
CA CYS A 436 23.63 -6.40 14.79
C CYS A 436 22.96 -5.64 15.94
N ALA A 437 23.53 -4.52 16.36
CA ALA A 437 22.94 -3.63 17.35
C ALA A 437 21.78 -2.78 16.82
N GLY A 438 21.54 -2.80 15.50
CA GLY A 438 20.55 -1.93 14.85
C GLY A 438 20.97 -0.46 14.81
N ASP A 439 22.29 -0.19 14.82
CA ASP A 439 22.81 1.18 14.67
C ASP A 439 22.52 1.69 13.25
N PRO A 440 21.65 2.71 13.08
CA PRO A 440 21.31 3.23 11.76
C PRO A 440 22.53 3.81 11.04
N PHE A 441 23.52 4.32 11.76
CA PHE A 441 24.74 4.85 11.14
C PHE A 441 25.62 3.76 10.55
N ALA A 442 25.64 2.56 11.15
CA ALA A 442 26.30 1.40 10.57
C ALA A 442 25.62 0.98 9.26
N LEU A 443 24.28 0.98 9.22
CA LEU A 443 23.52 0.71 7.99
C LEU A 443 23.82 1.77 6.92
N GLN A 444 23.80 3.06 7.28
CA GLN A 444 24.14 4.16 6.36
C GLN A 444 25.54 4.01 5.77
N ARG A 445 26.56 3.67 6.59
CA ARG A 445 27.94 3.48 6.09
C ARG A 445 28.01 2.36 5.04
N VAL A 446 27.38 1.23 5.31
CA VAL A 446 27.37 0.10 4.36
C VAL A 446 26.61 0.44 3.08
N LEU A 447 25.42 1.05 3.19
CA LEU A 447 24.64 1.51 2.04
C LEU A 447 25.41 2.54 1.21
N GLY A 448 26.06 3.52 1.86
CA GLY A 448 26.86 4.55 1.19
C GLY A 448 28.06 3.97 0.43
N ARG A 449 28.74 2.94 0.98
CA ARG A 449 29.86 2.28 0.28
C ARG A 449 29.44 1.55 -0.99
N VAL A 450 28.25 1.00 -1.02
CA VAL A 450 27.78 0.22 -2.18
C VAL A 450 27.01 1.06 -3.19
N ALA A 451 26.69 2.30 -2.88
CA ALA A 451 25.96 3.21 -3.78
C ALA A 451 26.67 3.33 -5.13
N GLY A 452 25.93 3.13 -6.24
CA GLY A 452 26.46 3.13 -7.60
C GLY A 452 27.30 1.92 -7.98
N THR A 453 27.54 0.95 -7.08
CA THR A 453 28.27 -0.27 -7.38
C THR A 453 27.34 -1.42 -7.81
N ARG A 454 27.93 -2.49 -8.35
CA ARG A 454 27.20 -3.72 -8.69
C ARG A 454 26.49 -4.39 -7.47
N HIS A 455 26.90 -4.07 -6.24
CA HIS A 455 26.39 -4.64 -5.01
C HIS A 455 25.25 -3.81 -4.37
N GLU A 456 24.98 -2.61 -4.88
CA GLU A 456 23.98 -1.71 -4.34
C GLU A 456 22.61 -2.40 -4.18
N HIS A 457 22.13 -3.03 -5.24
CA HIS A 457 20.83 -3.70 -5.20
C HIS A 457 20.79 -4.85 -4.18
N LEU A 458 21.84 -5.68 -4.14
CA LEU A 458 21.95 -6.79 -3.20
C LEU A 458 21.84 -6.29 -1.76
N VAL A 459 22.65 -5.29 -1.41
CA VAL A 459 22.72 -4.77 -0.03
C VAL A 459 21.43 -4.08 0.37
N ASN A 460 20.86 -3.24 -0.52
CA ASN A 460 19.58 -2.61 -0.26
C ASN A 460 18.48 -3.65 0.00
N MET A 461 18.40 -4.70 -0.81
CA MET A 461 17.39 -5.75 -0.66
C MET A 461 17.59 -6.54 0.65
N LEU A 462 18.83 -6.94 0.99
CA LEU A 462 19.13 -7.68 2.21
C LEU A 462 18.75 -6.88 3.46
N LEU A 463 19.21 -5.64 3.53
CA LEU A 463 18.98 -4.78 4.69
C LEU A 463 17.52 -4.34 4.79
N LEU A 464 16.84 -4.10 3.65
CA LEU A 464 15.41 -3.79 3.63
C LEU A 464 14.55 -4.97 4.11
N ARG A 465 14.88 -6.21 3.70
CA ARG A 465 14.18 -7.42 4.18
C ARG A 465 14.35 -7.66 5.68
N ALA A 466 15.45 -7.20 6.26
CA ALA A 466 15.69 -7.28 7.70
C ALA A 466 14.89 -6.25 8.50
N GLN A 467 14.33 -5.20 7.84
CA GLN A 467 13.51 -4.20 8.51
C GLN A 467 12.17 -4.78 8.97
N ARG A 468 11.65 -4.22 10.06
CA ARG A 468 10.24 -4.41 10.43
C ARG A 468 9.36 -3.60 9.47
N ARG A 469 8.11 -4.00 9.34
CA ARG A 469 7.15 -3.19 8.60
C ARG A 469 6.62 -2.08 9.50
N ALA A 470 6.49 -0.87 8.96
CA ALA A 470 5.78 0.21 9.62
C ALA A 470 4.29 -0.14 9.74
N VAL A 471 3.68 0.25 10.87
CA VAL A 471 2.27 0.01 11.18
C VAL A 471 1.62 1.30 11.68
N TYR A 472 0.29 1.36 11.61
CA TYR A 472 -0.45 2.41 12.32
C TYR A 472 -0.71 1.99 13.76
N HIS A 473 -0.55 2.94 14.68
CA HIS A 473 -0.73 2.71 16.10
C HIS A 473 -1.32 3.95 16.78
N PRO A 474 -2.20 3.82 17.81
CA PRO A 474 -2.80 4.96 18.48
C PRO A 474 -1.82 5.72 19.41
N ARG A 475 -0.65 5.16 19.69
CA ARG A 475 0.44 5.81 20.44
C ARG A 475 1.64 6.00 19.51
N ASN A 476 2.39 7.05 19.77
CA ASN A 476 3.65 7.28 19.07
C ASN A 476 4.76 6.46 19.74
N ASP A 477 5.46 5.65 18.95
CA ASP A 477 6.67 4.91 19.35
C ASP A 477 7.85 5.19 18.39
N GLY A 478 7.78 6.32 17.67
CA GLY A 478 8.79 6.75 16.72
C GLY A 478 8.80 6.00 15.39
N HIS A 479 9.72 6.42 14.52
CA HIS A 479 9.89 5.81 13.19
C HIS A 479 11.38 5.60 12.88
N TYR A 480 11.87 4.39 13.15
CA TYR A 480 13.30 4.04 13.05
C TYR A 480 13.92 4.40 11.69
N ALA A 481 13.33 3.95 10.57
CA ALA A 481 13.92 4.19 9.25
C ALA A 481 14.00 5.68 8.88
N LEU A 482 13.13 6.53 9.42
CA LEU A 482 13.17 7.99 9.21
C LEU A 482 14.05 8.71 10.25
N GLY A 483 14.55 8.01 11.28
CA GLY A 483 15.21 8.60 12.40
C GLY A 483 14.33 9.64 13.10
N ALA A 484 13.02 9.43 13.14
CA ALA A 484 12.05 10.38 13.67
C ALA A 484 11.49 9.91 15.02
N ASP A 485 11.54 10.77 16.04
CA ASP A 485 10.98 10.49 17.37
C ASP A 485 9.45 10.47 17.34
N VAL A 486 8.84 11.23 16.44
CA VAL A 486 7.40 11.31 16.24
C VAL A 486 7.09 11.31 14.76
N TYR A 487 6.08 10.53 14.34
CA TYR A 487 5.68 10.51 12.93
C TYR A 487 4.22 10.08 12.78
N CYS A 488 3.50 10.75 11.90
CA CYS A 488 2.17 10.34 11.45
C CYS A 488 2.04 10.53 9.94
N HIS A 489 1.02 9.98 9.35
CA HIS A 489 0.59 10.31 8.01
C HIS A 489 -0.51 11.36 8.09
N PHE A 490 -0.30 12.50 7.44
CA PHE A 490 -1.21 13.64 7.39
C PHE A 490 -1.47 14.09 5.96
N THR A 491 -0.58 13.79 5.03
CA THR A 491 -0.45 14.45 3.74
C THR A 491 -1.26 13.81 2.62
N SER A 492 -2.07 12.75 2.86
CA SER A 492 -2.85 12.12 1.80
C SER A 492 -4.22 11.60 2.27
N PRO A 493 -5.13 12.48 2.75
CA PRO A 493 -6.43 12.08 3.30
C PRO A 493 -7.44 11.62 2.23
N ILE A 494 -7.24 11.92 0.95
CA ILE A 494 -8.09 11.42 -0.13
C ILE A 494 -7.94 9.91 -0.28
N ARG A 495 -6.73 9.39 -0.07
CA ARG A 495 -6.39 8.00 -0.34
C ARG A 495 -5.95 7.19 0.87
N ARG A 496 -5.87 7.77 2.08
CA ARG A 496 -5.52 7.04 3.32
C ARG A 496 -6.40 7.48 4.48
N TYR A 497 -7.09 6.53 5.10
CA TYR A 497 -7.97 6.80 6.23
C TYR A 497 -7.23 7.23 7.52
N PRO A 498 -6.02 6.74 7.84
CA PRO A 498 -5.26 7.28 8.98
C PRO A 498 -5.03 8.79 8.90
N ASP A 499 -4.81 9.33 7.71
CA ASP A 499 -4.67 10.78 7.50
C ASP A 499 -5.97 11.53 7.83
N VAL A 500 -7.13 10.95 7.48
CA VAL A 500 -8.44 11.48 7.88
C VAL A 500 -8.58 11.52 9.40
N CYS A 501 -8.11 10.48 10.11
CA CYS A 501 -8.10 10.46 11.57
C CYS A 501 -7.20 11.57 12.15
N VAL A 502 -6.01 11.75 11.59
CA VAL A 502 -5.06 12.81 11.98
C VAL A 502 -5.65 14.20 11.73
N HIS A 503 -6.29 14.43 10.58
CA HIS A 503 -6.97 15.71 10.28
C HIS A 503 -8.06 16.03 11.30
N ARG A 504 -8.87 15.06 11.69
CA ARG A 504 -9.89 15.24 12.73
C ARG A 504 -9.28 15.61 14.08
N ALA A 505 -8.23 14.88 14.50
CA ALA A 505 -7.52 15.18 15.75
C ALA A 505 -6.90 16.57 15.71
N LEU A 506 -6.28 16.97 14.60
CA LEU A 506 -5.68 18.29 14.41
C LEU A 506 -6.74 19.39 14.45
N LYS A 507 -7.87 19.24 13.77
CA LYS A 507 -9.00 20.20 13.85
C LYS A 507 -9.49 20.37 15.28
N ARG A 508 -9.63 19.27 16.04
CA ARG A 508 -10.02 19.35 17.46
C ARG A 508 -8.99 20.11 18.29
N LEU A 509 -7.70 19.89 18.06
CA LEU A 509 -6.62 20.63 18.73
C LEU A 509 -6.72 22.15 18.44
N LEU A 510 -7.02 22.50 17.18
CA LEU A 510 -7.13 23.87 16.71
C LEU A 510 -8.49 24.53 17.05
N GLY A 511 -9.42 23.80 17.69
CA GLY A 511 -10.76 24.29 17.98
C GLY A 511 -11.65 24.46 16.74
N ILE A 512 -11.34 23.79 15.64
CA ILE A 512 -12.09 23.84 14.39
C ILE A 512 -13.20 22.77 14.44
N PRO A 513 -14.45 23.12 14.07
CA PRO A 513 -15.55 22.16 14.03
C PRO A 513 -15.24 20.98 13.09
N VAL A 514 -15.45 19.77 13.58
CA VAL A 514 -15.39 18.53 12.76
C VAL A 514 -16.81 18.09 12.49
N PRO A 515 -17.25 17.98 11.23
CA PRO A 515 -18.59 17.53 10.90
C PRO A 515 -18.88 16.11 11.44
N GLU A 516 -20.06 15.91 11.97
CA GLU A 516 -20.64 14.62 12.32
C GLU A 516 -21.71 14.31 11.28
N GLY A 517 -21.60 13.15 10.60
CA GLY A 517 -22.62 12.69 9.67
C GLY A 517 -23.92 12.38 10.42
N ALA A 518 -25.05 12.37 9.73
CA ALA A 518 -26.29 11.85 10.26
C ALA A 518 -26.08 10.35 10.50
N GLY A 519 -25.64 9.99 11.70
CA GLY A 519 -25.48 8.60 12.11
C GLY A 519 -26.75 7.81 11.81
N TYR A 520 -26.63 6.52 11.64
CA TYR A 520 -27.77 5.61 11.64
C TYR A 520 -28.63 5.92 12.88
N ALA A 521 -29.60 6.82 12.75
CA ALA A 521 -30.78 6.76 13.59
C ALA A 521 -31.35 5.38 13.29
N GLU A 522 -31.42 4.53 14.32
CA GLU A 522 -32.02 3.21 14.24
C GLU A 522 -33.21 3.25 13.31
N ALA A 523 -33.16 2.50 12.21
CA ALA A 523 -34.29 2.29 11.32
C ALA A 523 -35.27 1.33 12.06
N GLY A 524 -35.78 1.79 13.17
CA GLY A 524 -36.69 1.09 14.05
C GLY A 524 -37.74 2.07 14.57
N SER A 525 -38.57 2.58 13.73
CA SER A 525 -39.95 3.05 13.99
C SER A 525 -40.48 4.01 12.90
N ALA A 526 -40.34 3.66 11.63
CA ALA A 526 -41.21 4.22 10.63
C ALA A 526 -42.14 3.08 10.20
N GLU A 527 -43.36 3.07 10.70
CA GLU A 527 -44.44 2.23 10.14
C GLU A 527 -44.56 2.53 8.66
N PRO A 528 -44.76 1.49 7.80
CA PRO A 528 -44.97 1.69 6.38
C PRO A 528 -46.36 2.32 6.21
N LEU A 529 -46.38 3.62 5.86
CA LEU A 529 -47.57 4.25 5.34
C LEU A 529 -47.84 3.63 3.95
N ALA A 530 -48.84 2.77 3.92
CA ALA A 530 -49.46 2.31 2.68
C ALA A 530 -50.11 3.51 1.95
N GLY A 531 -49.70 3.75 0.73
CA GLY A 531 -50.29 4.80 -0.12
C GLY A 531 -49.70 4.77 -1.52
N ASP A 532 -50.45 4.24 -2.44
CA ASP A 532 -50.24 4.25 -3.89
C ASP A 532 -49.87 5.63 -4.45
N GLY A 533 -49.04 5.64 -5.48
CA GLY A 533 -48.95 6.72 -6.45
C GLY A 533 -47.61 7.42 -6.56
N ASP A 534 -47.00 7.26 -7.74
CA ASP A 534 -46.01 8.08 -8.41
C ASP A 534 -45.63 9.36 -7.65
N ARG A 535 -44.56 9.34 -6.86
CA ARG A 535 -43.86 10.51 -6.39
C ARG A 535 -42.36 10.30 -6.60
N ALA A 536 -41.83 10.97 -7.63
CA ALA A 536 -40.43 11.31 -7.66
C ALA A 536 -40.01 11.75 -6.25
N SER A 537 -39.22 10.95 -5.57
CA SER A 537 -38.71 11.23 -4.21
C SER A 537 -37.93 12.53 -4.28
N ALA A 538 -38.55 13.63 -3.86
CA ALA A 538 -37.84 14.87 -3.60
C ALA A 538 -36.86 14.56 -2.46
N LEU A 539 -35.59 14.51 -2.75
CA LEU A 539 -34.51 14.42 -1.76
C LEU A 539 -34.64 15.60 -0.81
N VAL A 540 -35.09 15.33 0.40
CA VAL A 540 -35.06 16.34 1.48
C VAL A 540 -33.59 16.68 1.71
N PRO A 541 -33.20 17.97 1.63
CA PRO A 541 -31.83 18.37 1.93
C PRO A 541 -31.43 17.82 3.29
N ALA A 542 -30.30 17.13 3.34
CA ALA A 542 -29.77 16.64 4.60
C ALA A 542 -29.60 17.83 5.56
N PRO A 543 -30.00 17.71 6.85
CA PRO A 543 -29.82 18.77 7.82
C PRO A 543 -28.33 19.13 7.89
N ALA A 544 -28.02 20.41 8.08
CA ALA A 544 -26.67 20.92 8.17
C ALA A 544 -25.84 20.02 9.14
N PRO A 545 -24.61 19.59 8.75
CA PRO A 545 -23.84 18.66 9.56
C PRO A 545 -23.58 19.24 10.95
N ARG A 546 -23.89 18.46 11.97
CA ARG A 546 -23.58 18.82 13.36
C ARG A 546 -22.09 18.65 13.61
N SER A 547 -21.51 19.45 14.49
CA SER A 547 -20.15 19.24 14.96
C SER A 547 -20.08 18.06 15.91
N MET A 548 -18.99 17.26 15.81
CA MET A 548 -18.74 16.14 16.71
C MET A 548 -18.76 16.59 18.18
N ASN A 549 -19.58 15.93 18.95
CA ASN A 549 -19.70 16.16 20.39
C ASN A 549 -18.75 15.25 21.19
N ASN A 550 -18.69 15.42 22.50
CA ASN A 550 -17.84 14.62 23.37
C ASN A 550 -18.14 13.10 23.33
N ARG A 551 -19.37 12.68 23.01
CA ARG A 551 -19.75 11.28 22.86
C ARG A 551 -19.08 10.69 21.61
N ALA A 552 -19.17 11.40 20.47
CA ALA A 552 -18.52 11.00 19.24
C ALA A 552 -16.99 10.87 19.40
N TRP A 553 -16.36 11.81 20.11
CA TRP A 553 -14.93 11.74 20.39
C TRP A 553 -14.53 10.57 21.30
N LYS A 554 -15.36 10.20 22.28
CA LYS A 554 -15.15 8.99 23.09
C LYS A 554 -15.27 7.73 22.24
N GLU A 555 -16.16 7.73 21.27
CA GLU A 555 -16.30 6.62 20.33
C GLU A 555 -15.06 6.49 19.43
N VAL A 556 -14.57 7.61 18.86
CA VAL A 556 -13.30 7.63 18.09
C VAL A 556 -12.16 7.04 18.92
N ALA A 557 -12.01 7.49 20.18
CA ALA A 557 -10.95 7.00 21.05
C ALA A 557 -11.06 5.48 21.31
N ARG A 558 -12.28 4.98 21.49
CA ARG A 558 -12.53 3.53 21.67
C ARG A 558 -12.22 2.72 20.42
N LEU A 559 -12.51 3.25 19.23
CA LEU A 559 -12.32 2.56 17.96
C LEU A 559 -10.90 2.69 17.43
N MET A 560 -10.13 3.72 17.83
CA MET A 560 -8.82 4.03 17.26
C MET A 560 -7.84 2.85 17.24
N PRO A 561 -7.70 2.01 18.30
CA PRO A 561 -6.81 0.85 18.24
C PRO A 561 -7.21 -0.17 17.17
N GLN A 562 -8.51 -0.36 16.93
CA GLN A 562 -8.99 -1.26 15.89
C GLN A 562 -8.78 -0.64 14.49
N LEU A 563 -9.12 0.64 14.33
CA LEU A 563 -8.90 1.37 13.08
C LEU A 563 -7.44 1.33 12.63
N CYS A 564 -6.50 1.50 13.57
CA CYS A 564 -5.07 1.40 13.26
C CYS A 564 -4.67 0.00 12.77
N ARG A 565 -5.21 -1.06 13.38
CA ARG A 565 -4.98 -2.44 12.94
C ARG A 565 -5.54 -2.68 11.55
N ASP A 566 -6.80 -2.31 11.34
CA ASP A 566 -7.50 -2.48 10.06
C ASP A 566 -6.79 -1.74 8.94
N CYS A 567 -6.37 -0.48 9.19
CA CYS A 567 -5.58 0.30 8.24
C CYS A 567 -4.25 -0.37 7.89
N SER A 568 -3.56 -0.96 8.88
CA SER A 568 -2.28 -1.65 8.62
C SER A 568 -2.46 -2.97 7.86
N GLU A 569 -3.57 -3.67 8.08
CA GLU A 569 -3.89 -4.91 7.37
C GLU A 569 -4.34 -4.65 5.95
N ARG A 570 -5.27 -3.71 5.75
CA ARG A 570 -5.79 -3.36 4.43
C ARG A 570 -4.75 -2.71 3.53
N GLU A 571 -3.86 -1.88 4.09
CA GLU A 571 -2.69 -1.36 3.35
C GLU A 571 -1.85 -2.51 2.77
N ARG A 572 -1.56 -3.54 3.58
CA ARG A 572 -0.81 -4.72 3.12
C ARG A 572 -1.53 -5.51 2.03
N GLU A 573 -2.85 -5.66 2.16
CA GLU A 573 -3.67 -6.35 1.15
C GLU A 573 -3.72 -5.55 -0.16
N ALA A 574 -3.87 -4.23 -0.08
CA ALA A 574 -3.84 -3.35 -1.25
C ALA A 574 -2.48 -3.39 -1.98
N ASP A 575 -1.37 -3.34 -1.21
CA ASP A 575 -0.02 -3.44 -1.77
C ASP A 575 0.25 -4.81 -2.41
N ALA A 576 -0.20 -5.89 -1.75
CA ALA A 576 -0.07 -7.24 -2.29
C ALA A 576 -0.85 -7.40 -3.60
N ALA A 577 -2.09 -6.92 -3.64
CA ALA A 577 -2.92 -6.93 -4.84
C ALA A 577 -2.29 -6.10 -5.98
N ALA A 578 -1.78 -4.90 -5.68
CA ALA A 578 -1.07 -4.07 -6.64
C ALA A 578 0.14 -4.81 -7.23
N HIS A 579 0.97 -5.43 -6.37
CA HIS A 579 2.14 -6.19 -6.79
C HIS A 579 1.79 -7.43 -7.63
N GLU A 580 0.76 -8.19 -7.22
CA GLU A 580 0.28 -9.35 -7.99
C GLU A 580 -0.26 -8.92 -9.36
N SER A 581 -1.00 -7.82 -9.44
CA SER A 581 -1.53 -7.28 -10.69
C SER A 581 -0.40 -6.88 -11.67
N GLN A 582 0.67 -6.28 -11.15
CA GLN A 582 1.88 -5.97 -11.93
C GLN A 582 2.56 -7.26 -12.45
N LYS A 583 2.66 -8.32 -11.62
CA LYS A 583 3.24 -9.61 -12.03
C LYS A 583 2.45 -10.28 -13.15
N VAL A 584 1.12 -10.26 -13.09
CA VAL A 584 0.25 -10.78 -14.14
C VAL A 584 0.54 -10.10 -15.47
N LYS A 585 0.57 -8.77 -15.51
CA LYS A 585 0.82 -8.00 -16.73
C LYS A 585 2.27 -8.08 -17.19
N MET A 586 3.21 -8.20 -16.28
CA MET A 586 4.61 -8.46 -16.61
C MET A 586 4.80 -9.83 -17.28
N ALA A 587 4.16 -10.87 -16.75
CA ALA A 587 4.20 -12.20 -17.35
C ALA A 587 3.51 -12.24 -18.74
N GLU A 588 2.43 -11.44 -18.92
CA GLU A 588 1.78 -11.24 -20.22
C GLU A 588 2.72 -10.56 -21.22
N LEU A 589 3.45 -9.53 -20.80
CA LEU A 589 4.46 -8.88 -21.62
C LEU A 589 5.57 -9.85 -22.04
N MET A 590 6.14 -10.54 -21.04
CA MET A 590 7.25 -11.47 -21.24
C MET A 590 6.87 -12.73 -22.03
N ALA A 591 5.58 -13.07 -22.13
CA ALA A 591 5.11 -14.17 -22.98
C ALA A 591 5.40 -13.95 -24.49
N ARG A 592 5.58 -12.69 -24.90
CA ARG A 592 5.97 -12.33 -26.28
C ARG A 592 7.45 -12.53 -26.56
N HIS A 593 8.26 -12.65 -25.50
CA HIS A 593 9.71 -12.78 -25.53
C HIS A 593 10.20 -14.20 -25.22
N VAL A 594 9.31 -15.20 -25.31
CA VAL A 594 9.69 -16.60 -25.10
C VAL A 594 10.71 -17.02 -26.15
N GLY A 595 11.85 -17.57 -25.70
CA GLY A 595 13.00 -17.94 -26.52
C GLY A 595 14.05 -16.83 -26.67
N GLU A 596 13.82 -15.63 -26.17
CA GLU A 596 14.79 -14.54 -26.18
C GLU A 596 15.69 -14.59 -24.94
N SER A 597 16.94 -14.12 -25.11
CA SER A 597 17.93 -14.10 -24.03
C SER A 597 18.09 -12.71 -23.45
N PHE A 598 18.21 -12.63 -22.14
CA PHE A 598 18.36 -11.42 -21.36
C PHE A 598 19.53 -11.53 -20.37
N SER A 599 20.13 -10.40 -20.05
CA SER A 599 21.02 -10.26 -18.92
C SER A 599 20.18 -10.00 -17.65
N GLY A 600 20.60 -10.58 -16.55
CA GLY A 600 19.92 -10.35 -15.28
C GLY A 600 20.80 -10.61 -14.07
N ILE A 601 20.26 -10.24 -12.91
CA ILE A 601 20.92 -10.42 -11.61
C ILE A 601 20.11 -11.38 -10.75
N VAL A 602 20.78 -12.29 -10.07
CA VAL A 602 20.16 -13.20 -9.08
C VAL A 602 19.71 -12.38 -7.88
N VAL A 603 18.41 -12.32 -7.63
CA VAL A 603 17.77 -11.58 -6.52
C VAL A 603 17.27 -12.51 -5.42
N GLY A 604 17.31 -13.81 -5.61
CA GLY A 604 16.93 -14.80 -4.62
C GLY A 604 17.52 -16.16 -4.95
N CYS A 605 18.01 -16.86 -3.91
CA CYS A 605 18.41 -18.25 -3.98
C CYS A 605 17.52 -19.03 -3.03
N GLU A 606 16.83 -20.02 -3.56
CA GLU A 606 15.90 -20.86 -2.82
C GLU A 606 16.21 -22.35 -3.07
N ARG A 607 15.73 -23.23 -2.19
CA ARG A 607 15.96 -24.69 -2.32
C ARG A 607 15.46 -25.28 -3.64
N TYR A 608 14.61 -24.57 -4.39
CA TYR A 608 14.03 -25.04 -5.65
C TYR A 608 14.52 -24.28 -6.89
N GLY A 609 15.39 -23.28 -6.72
CA GLY A 609 15.96 -22.54 -7.84
C GLY A 609 16.40 -21.11 -7.53
N LEU A 610 16.70 -20.37 -8.58
CA LEU A 610 17.14 -18.98 -8.50
C LEU A 610 16.05 -18.04 -9.01
N PHE A 611 15.78 -16.97 -8.29
CA PHE A 611 15.04 -15.83 -8.81
C PHE A 611 15.99 -14.87 -9.48
N VAL A 612 15.69 -14.52 -10.72
CA VAL A 612 16.51 -13.62 -11.54
C VAL A 612 15.67 -12.45 -11.97
N ARG A 613 16.16 -11.25 -11.73
CA ARG A 613 15.58 -10.01 -12.24
C ARG A 613 16.33 -9.58 -13.50
N LEU A 614 15.59 -9.38 -14.57
CA LEU A 614 16.12 -8.95 -15.86
C LEU A 614 16.50 -7.46 -15.81
N ASP A 615 17.61 -7.09 -16.43
CA ASP A 615 18.15 -5.72 -16.37
C ASP A 615 17.27 -4.69 -17.09
N GLU A 616 16.73 -5.04 -18.25
CA GLU A 616 16.00 -4.12 -19.12
C GLU A 616 14.55 -3.89 -18.65
N THR A 617 13.89 -4.95 -18.22
CA THR A 617 12.46 -4.93 -17.89
C THR A 617 12.18 -4.94 -16.41
N CYS A 618 13.19 -5.21 -15.58
CA CYS A 618 13.04 -5.53 -14.14
C CYS A 618 12.08 -6.70 -13.87
N ALA A 619 11.72 -7.49 -14.90
CA ALA A 619 10.90 -8.67 -14.74
C ALA A 619 11.65 -9.72 -13.91
N GLU A 620 10.95 -10.33 -12.95
CA GLU A 620 11.51 -11.41 -12.13
C GLU A 620 11.00 -12.76 -12.61
N GLY A 621 11.92 -13.71 -12.80
CA GLY A 621 11.60 -15.07 -13.21
C GLY A 621 12.37 -16.12 -12.42
N LEU A 622 11.87 -17.35 -12.44
CA LEU A 622 12.46 -18.50 -11.75
C LEU A 622 13.30 -19.33 -12.72
N VAL A 623 14.57 -19.52 -12.40
CA VAL A 623 15.41 -20.59 -12.98
C VAL A 623 15.32 -21.79 -12.03
N PRO A 624 14.54 -22.83 -12.35
CA PRO A 624 14.41 -23.99 -11.45
C PRO A 624 15.72 -24.81 -11.39
N LEU A 625 15.95 -25.54 -10.29
CA LEU A 625 17.18 -26.34 -10.09
C LEU A 625 17.55 -27.20 -11.30
N ARG A 626 16.55 -27.87 -11.90
CA ARG A 626 16.74 -28.70 -13.11
C ARG A 626 17.29 -27.95 -14.34
N ALA A 627 17.18 -26.62 -14.34
CA ALA A 627 17.72 -25.77 -15.41
C ALA A 627 19.13 -25.26 -15.09
N LEU A 628 19.62 -25.41 -13.85
CA LEU A 628 20.97 -25.04 -13.43
C LEU A 628 21.99 -26.11 -13.79
N GLY A 629 21.62 -27.40 -13.74
CA GLY A 629 22.52 -28.55 -14.04
C GLY A 629 21.81 -29.88 -13.81
N GLU A 630 22.53 -30.98 -14.18
CA GLU A 630 22.09 -32.37 -13.96
C GLU A 630 22.66 -32.96 -12.65
N GLU A 631 23.12 -32.09 -11.74
CA GLU A 631 23.69 -32.45 -10.46
C GLU A 631 22.76 -32.04 -9.29
N TRP A 632 23.07 -32.58 -8.09
CA TRP A 632 22.45 -32.14 -6.86
C TRP A 632 23.03 -30.78 -6.42
N PHE A 633 22.16 -29.90 -5.95
CA PHE A 633 22.54 -28.60 -5.42
C PHE A 633 22.25 -28.54 -3.92
N ALA A 634 23.30 -28.29 -3.13
CA ALA A 634 23.18 -28.01 -1.71
C ALA A 634 22.79 -26.54 -1.53
N TYR A 635 21.72 -26.26 -0.78
CA TYR A 635 21.31 -24.93 -0.42
C TYR A 635 21.89 -24.53 0.93
N ASP A 636 22.68 -23.46 0.96
CA ASP A 636 23.20 -22.82 2.16
C ASP A 636 22.30 -21.61 2.51
N GLU A 637 21.48 -21.77 3.57
CA GLU A 637 20.54 -20.72 4.02
C GLU A 637 21.29 -19.51 4.58
N GLY A 638 22.42 -19.71 5.26
CA GLY A 638 23.21 -18.64 5.85
C GLY A 638 23.91 -17.76 4.82
N ARG A 639 24.34 -18.36 3.70
CA ARG A 639 24.99 -17.67 2.59
C ARG A 639 24.05 -17.31 1.45
N MET A 640 22.80 -17.78 1.52
CA MET A 640 21.79 -17.63 0.44
C MET A 640 22.37 -18.05 -0.93
N CYS A 641 22.97 -19.24 -1.00
CA CYS A 641 23.58 -19.75 -2.22
C CYS A 641 23.22 -21.21 -2.49
N LEU A 642 23.34 -21.60 -3.75
CA LEU A 642 23.21 -22.98 -4.24
C LEU A 642 24.56 -23.46 -4.75
N THR A 643 25.07 -24.58 -4.23
CA THR A 643 26.35 -25.15 -4.65
C THR A 643 26.12 -26.51 -5.25
N GLY A 644 26.59 -26.74 -6.46
CA GLY A 644 26.58 -28.06 -7.12
C GLY A 644 27.55 -29.03 -6.44
N GLU A 645 27.06 -30.21 -6.05
CA GLU A 645 27.86 -31.19 -5.31
C GLU A 645 28.96 -31.83 -6.18
N ALA A 646 28.73 -31.98 -7.48
CA ALA A 646 29.70 -32.60 -8.38
C ALA A 646 30.69 -31.59 -8.97
N THR A 647 30.23 -30.41 -9.37
CA THR A 647 31.07 -29.43 -10.06
C THR A 647 31.62 -28.36 -9.13
N GLY A 648 31.07 -28.18 -7.93
CA GLY A 648 31.37 -27.05 -7.04
C GLY A 648 30.88 -25.71 -7.56
N ALA A 649 30.09 -25.67 -8.66
CA ALA A 649 29.51 -24.45 -9.19
C ALA A 649 28.62 -23.79 -8.15
N CYS A 650 28.90 -22.53 -7.83
CA CYS A 650 28.16 -21.80 -6.82
C CYS A 650 27.35 -20.65 -7.44
N TRP A 651 26.05 -20.67 -7.15
CA TRP A 651 25.10 -19.63 -7.55
C TRP A 651 24.72 -18.77 -6.34
N ARG A 652 24.88 -17.46 -6.45
CA ARG A 652 24.73 -16.52 -5.31
C ARG A 652 23.83 -15.36 -5.66
N MET A 653 23.20 -14.80 -4.64
CA MET A 653 22.54 -13.51 -4.77
C MET A 653 23.52 -12.44 -5.23
N GLY A 654 23.06 -11.52 -6.10
CA GLY A 654 23.90 -10.47 -6.69
C GLY A 654 24.75 -10.89 -7.88
N GLN A 655 24.79 -12.19 -8.22
CA GLN A 655 25.50 -12.70 -9.41
C GLN A 655 24.78 -12.30 -10.70
N ARG A 656 25.53 -11.80 -11.68
CA ARG A 656 25.00 -11.53 -13.04
C ARG A 656 25.03 -12.81 -13.85
N ILE A 657 23.91 -13.10 -14.50
CA ILE A 657 23.78 -14.29 -15.35
C ILE A 657 22.99 -13.95 -16.62
N ALA A 658 23.28 -14.69 -17.69
CA ALA A 658 22.47 -14.64 -18.90
C ALA A 658 21.41 -15.72 -18.85
N VAL A 659 20.17 -15.35 -19.07
CA VAL A 659 19.01 -16.26 -19.04
C VAL A 659 18.16 -16.10 -20.29
N GLU A 660 17.41 -17.15 -20.60
CA GLU A 660 16.43 -17.16 -21.68
C GLU A 660 15.03 -17.37 -21.08
N VAL A 661 14.03 -16.67 -21.60
CA VAL A 661 12.63 -16.85 -21.21
C VAL A 661 12.15 -18.20 -21.74
N ALA A 662 11.92 -19.16 -20.84
CA ALA A 662 11.55 -20.53 -21.21
C ALA A 662 10.03 -20.70 -21.39
N ALA A 663 9.24 -20.11 -20.50
CA ALA A 663 7.79 -20.11 -20.54
C ALA A 663 7.23 -18.99 -19.67
N CYS A 664 5.99 -18.58 -19.95
CA CYS A 664 5.26 -17.65 -19.10
C CYS A 664 3.85 -18.16 -18.84
N SER A 665 3.37 -17.91 -17.63
CA SER A 665 1.99 -18.17 -17.23
C SER A 665 1.35 -16.86 -16.72
N PRO A 666 0.75 -16.05 -17.62
CA PRO A 666 0.15 -14.77 -17.23
C PRO A 666 -0.89 -14.90 -16.13
N ALA A 667 -1.78 -15.90 -16.19
CA ALA A 667 -2.80 -16.15 -15.18
C ALA A 667 -2.23 -16.38 -13.76
N LYS A 668 -0.96 -16.81 -13.64
CA LYS A 668 -0.26 -17.03 -12.37
C LYS A 668 0.78 -15.93 -12.08
N GLY A 669 1.00 -15.00 -13.00
CA GLY A 669 2.05 -13.99 -12.90
C GLY A 669 3.46 -14.61 -12.83
N GLN A 670 3.69 -15.77 -13.50
CA GLN A 670 4.92 -16.54 -13.42
C GLN A 670 5.71 -16.49 -14.73
N ILE A 671 7.02 -16.32 -14.60
CA ILE A 671 7.99 -16.32 -15.69
C ILE A 671 9.03 -17.40 -15.37
N ASP A 672 9.10 -18.43 -16.21
CA ASP A 672 10.11 -19.47 -16.11
C ASP A 672 11.30 -19.10 -17.00
N LEU A 673 12.47 -19.17 -16.42
CA LEU A 673 13.75 -18.86 -17.06
C LEU A 673 14.62 -20.13 -17.15
N ARG A 674 15.58 -20.12 -18.10
CA ARG A 674 16.67 -21.09 -18.18
C ARG A 674 17.99 -20.37 -18.43
N LEU A 675 19.12 -21.00 -18.10
CA LEU A 675 20.42 -20.44 -18.40
C LEU A 675 20.62 -20.34 -19.93
N ALA A 676 21.06 -19.17 -20.41
CA ALA A 676 21.38 -18.98 -21.83
C ALA A 676 22.59 -19.86 -22.21
N GLY A 677 22.53 -20.48 -23.40
CA GLY A 677 23.62 -21.33 -23.92
C GLY A 677 23.54 -22.81 -23.57
N ARG A 678 22.62 -23.25 -22.71
CA ARG A 678 22.31 -24.69 -22.49
C ARG A 678 21.11 -25.09 -23.34
N ARG A 679 21.32 -25.42 -24.62
CA ARG A 679 20.31 -26.16 -25.38
C ARG A 679 20.12 -27.53 -24.76
N LYS A 680 18.90 -27.94 -24.44
CA LYS A 680 18.58 -29.37 -24.29
C LYS A 680 18.79 -30.02 -25.63
N ASP A 681 19.81 -30.88 -25.75
CA ASP A 681 19.73 -31.90 -26.74
C ASP A 681 18.50 -32.77 -26.43
N ARG A 682 17.66 -32.93 -27.45
CA ARG A 682 16.41 -33.68 -27.41
C ARG A 682 16.68 -35.18 -27.14
#